data_b42f6f8ad543b05d015ccd1ecd6e7dc6
#
_entry.id   b42f6f8ad543b05d015ccd1ecd6e7dc6
#
_cell.length_a   1.000
_cell.length_b   1.000
_cell.length_c   1.000
_cell.angle_alpha   90.00
_cell.angle_beta   90.00
_cell.angle_gamma   90.00
#
_symmetry.space_group_name_H-M   'P 1'
#
loop_
_entity.id
_entity.type
_entity.pdbx_description
1 polymer ?
#
loop_
_entity_poly.entity_id
_entity_poly.type
_entity_poly.pdbx_seq_one_letter_code
_entity_poly.pdbx_strand_id
1 'polypeptide(L)'
;MAALAATIVCAACDSGKKEPVDLVNNRIGNISHLLVPTFPTAQLPNAMLRMNPGHNEFTTDRMSGLPMNVPSHRQGNVTLMMPFCGDKSVVQFNYPYRYDHEQTSPYRYSVYLDDFGVVMDFAPAEHSAILCCTYEQEGDRFLQLRNMNGNGKIYAEGNKMWGYDVYHGTKHFFYAEFDQTPVAFNGKDGDGIRYAQFAPEVGVVKMRYGVSYIDEKQARKHMEREIPSFDIEKVAEAGRKAWNKCLSKIEVEGGTEDERITFYTALYRSHERMINISEDGRYRSPFDKQVHDDKGMPYWTDDWAWDTYHALHPLQIILNPEDETEKLNSFVRMYRESGWVPTFPTVFGDAHCMNGNHAAAIFADALCKGIEFDVEGAFEGMHHTVLSETMIPWLRGPKTELDDFYHLNGWFPALYPDEKETVPGVNSFEQRQAVAVTLAASYDDWCIAQLAKKLGRKEDYNFHIGRSFNYRKLFNHETGFFHPRDAKGEFIQPFDYIFSGGIGARAYYDENNAWTYIWDVHHNIGDLIALFGSEERFIAKLDQLFVEDMKTSKWKYYAVHPDASGNVGQYVMGNEPSFHIPYLYNYAGEPWKTQKRIRMLMKAWFRNDLMGVCGDEDGGGMSAFYVFSAMGFYPVTAGLPYYVIGSPLFDKVSINLDNGKTFTVVAQNNSEENKYIQSATLNGQPFNRTYFSHEDITSGGELVLVMGNRPCKTWGVGADAIPPSEGSKVRIWE
;
A
#
# COMPACT_ATOMS: atom_id res chain seq x y z
N MET A 1 -4.22 34.66 41.68
CA MET A 1 -3.63 33.31 41.65
C MET A 1 -4.74 32.30 41.87
N ALA A 2 -5.28 31.75 40.84
CA ALA A 2 -6.12 30.56 40.89
C ALA A 2 -5.64 29.69 39.71
N ALA A 3 -4.85 28.68 40.04
CA ALA A 3 -4.40 27.67 39.09
C ALA A 3 -5.61 26.84 38.68
N LEU A 4 -6.07 26.99 37.43
CA LEU A 4 -6.92 26.02 36.82
C LEU A 4 -6.02 24.83 36.44
N ALA A 5 -6.03 23.82 37.30
CA ALA A 5 -5.46 22.52 36.96
C ALA A 5 -6.28 21.96 35.78
N ALA A 6 -5.66 21.88 34.63
CA ALA A 6 -6.17 21.07 33.54
C ALA A 6 -6.21 19.62 34.04
N THR A 7 -7.41 19.16 34.38
CA THR A 7 -7.64 17.76 34.74
C THR A 7 -7.47 16.95 33.48
N ILE A 8 -6.26 16.42 33.29
CA ILE A 8 -6.06 15.28 32.40
C ILE A 8 -6.93 14.18 32.98
N VAL A 9 -8.06 13.95 32.38
CA VAL A 9 -8.86 12.76 32.63
C VAL A 9 -8.04 11.59 32.13
N CYS A 10 -7.17 11.05 33.01
CA CYS A 10 -6.81 9.65 32.92
C CYS A 10 -8.14 8.91 32.95
N ALA A 11 -8.59 8.43 31.81
CA ALA A 11 -9.68 7.47 31.75
C ALA A 11 -9.32 6.38 32.75
N ALA A 12 -10.13 6.26 33.79
CA ALA A 12 -10.04 5.20 34.76
C ALA A 12 -9.92 3.88 34.00
N CYS A 13 -9.05 3.01 34.47
CA CYS A 13 -8.98 1.62 34.05
C CYS A 13 -10.37 0.99 34.25
N ASP A 14 -11.20 1.16 33.24
CA ASP A 14 -12.36 0.30 33.08
C ASP A 14 -11.81 -1.03 32.54
N SER A 15 -12.07 -2.11 33.23
CA SER A 15 -11.68 -3.49 32.84
C SER A 15 -12.47 -4.00 31.64
N GLY A 16 -12.87 -3.11 30.73
CA GLY A 16 -13.51 -3.38 29.45
C GLY A 16 -12.51 -3.93 28.43
N LYS A 17 -12.94 -4.88 27.63
CA LYS A 17 -12.21 -5.40 26.46
C LYS A 17 -11.87 -4.20 25.56
N LYS A 18 -10.57 -3.97 25.24
CA LYS A 18 -10.14 -2.94 24.28
C LYS A 18 -10.85 -3.16 22.94
N GLU A 19 -11.34 -2.08 22.35
CA GLU A 19 -11.87 -2.14 20.98
C GLU A 19 -10.73 -2.19 19.96
N PRO A 20 -10.92 -2.69 18.73
CA PRO A 20 -9.88 -2.81 17.72
C PRO A 20 -9.09 -1.52 17.48
N VAL A 21 -9.72 -0.36 17.45
CA VAL A 21 -9.03 0.92 17.25
C VAL A 21 -8.11 1.30 18.39
N ASP A 22 -8.37 0.83 19.62
CA ASP A 22 -7.49 1.07 20.78
C ASP A 22 -6.19 0.24 20.72
N LEU A 23 -6.13 -0.72 19.80
CA LEU A 23 -4.96 -1.55 19.50
C LEU A 23 -4.17 -1.02 18.29
N VAL A 24 -4.56 0.10 17.68
CA VAL A 24 -3.79 0.71 16.60
C VAL A 24 -2.68 1.59 17.18
N ASN A 25 -1.44 1.29 16.81
CA ASN A 25 -0.28 2.13 17.06
C ASN A 25 0.30 2.63 15.72
N ASN A 26 -0.21 3.76 15.22
CA ASN A 26 0.22 4.30 13.92
C ASN A 26 1.67 4.86 13.93
N ARG A 27 2.40 4.74 15.04
CA ARG A 27 3.84 5.03 15.14
C ARG A 27 4.72 3.82 14.75
N ILE A 28 4.17 2.62 14.56
CA ILE A 28 4.95 1.46 14.11
C ILE A 28 5.58 1.76 12.73
N GLY A 29 6.90 1.67 12.62
CA GLY A 29 7.63 1.92 11.39
C GLY A 29 7.93 3.41 11.10
N ASN A 30 7.67 4.34 12.03
CA ASN A 30 7.98 5.76 11.83
C ASN A 30 9.49 6.08 11.84
N ILE A 31 10.33 5.07 12.00
CA ILE A 31 11.77 5.11 11.69
C ILE A 31 12.03 4.01 10.69
N SER A 32 12.52 4.37 9.50
CA SER A 32 12.86 3.41 8.45
C SER A 32 14.19 2.71 8.72
N HIS A 33 14.30 1.47 8.27
CA HIS A 33 15.57 0.74 8.28
C HIS A 33 16.57 1.29 7.27
N LEU A 34 16.11 1.72 6.10
CA LEU A 34 16.95 2.21 5.00
C LEU A 34 16.37 3.40 4.25
N LEU A 35 15.10 3.35 3.84
CA LEU A 35 14.52 4.30 2.87
C LEU A 35 13.40 5.16 3.49
N VAL A 36 12.16 4.74 3.39
CA VAL A 36 11.01 5.59 3.74
C VAL A 36 10.27 5.07 4.96
N PRO A 37 10.07 5.90 6.00
CA PRO A 37 9.28 5.52 7.17
C PRO A 37 7.79 5.51 6.84
N THR A 38 7.00 4.83 7.68
CA THR A 38 5.56 5.08 7.78
C THR A 38 5.32 6.41 8.52
N PHE A 39 4.11 6.93 8.43
CA PHE A 39 3.72 8.15 9.10
C PHE A 39 2.60 7.89 10.13
N PRO A 40 2.51 8.69 11.20
CA PRO A 40 1.38 8.65 12.13
C PRO A 40 0.18 9.38 11.53
N THR A 41 -0.38 8.81 10.47
CA THR A 41 -1.48 9.40 9.70
C THR A 41 -2.75 9.48 10.54
N ALA A 42 -3.41 10.64 10.51
CA ALA A 42 -4.79 10.83 10.96
C ALA A 42 -5.69 10.98 9.73
N GLN A 43 -6.56 9.98 9.51
CA GLN A 43 -7.43 9.84 8.33
C GLN A 43 -8.61 8.95 8.70
N LEU A 44 -9.80 9.12 8.13
CA LEU A 44 -10.84 8.10 8.19
C LEU A 44 -10.59 6.99 7.15
N PRO A 45 -11.20 5.79 7.29
CA PRO A 45 -10.98 4.72 6.32
C PRO A 45 -11.20 5.20 4.88
N ASN A 46 -10.15 5.09 4.05
CA ASN A 46 -10.17 5.44 2.62
C ASN A 46 -10.61 6.89 2.29
N ALA A 47 -10.59 7.80 3.26
CA ALA A 47 -11.06 9.17 3.10
C ALA A 47 -10.11 10.02 2.25
N MET A 48 -10.67 11.03 1.57
CA MET A 48 -9.93 11.99 0.76
C MET A 48 -9.00 12.87 1.60
N LEU A 49 -9.42 13.25 2.81
CA LEU A 49 -8.61 14.06 3.72
C LEU A 49 -7.74 13.16 4.59
N ARG A 50 -6.43 13.36 4.49
CA ARG A 50 -5.45 12.76 5.39
C ARG A 50 -4.45 13.81 5.88
N MET A 51 -3.95 13.65 7.10
CA MET A 51 -2.95 14.51 7.69
C MET A 51 -1.80 13.66 8.23
N ASN A 52 -0.60 13.97 7.79
CA ASN A 52 0.64 13.52 8.40
C ASN A 52 1.35 14.71 9.01
N PRO A 53 1.93 14.63 10.23
CA PRO A 53 2.69 15.74 10.78
C PRO A 53 3.87 16.11 9.86
N GLY A 54 4.22 17.37 9.84
CA GLY A 54 5.25 17.91 8.94
C GLY A 54 6.68 17.64 9.41
N HIS A 55 7.02 16.35 9.56
CA HIS A 55 8.40 15.85 9.77
C HIS A 55 8.64 14.61 8.92
N ASN A 56 9.92 14.29 8.67
CA ASN A 56 10.28 13.16 7.79
C ASN A 56 10.36 11.83 8.56
N GLU A 57 10.95 11.84 9.74
CA GLU A 57 11.12 10.67 10.59
C GLU A 57 11.12 11.06 12.06
N PHE A 58 10.86 10.10 12.94
CA PHE A 58 10.99 10.27 14.39
C PHE A 58 12.45 10.32 14.89
N THR A 59 13.41 10.48 14.00
CA THR A 59 14.81 10.75 14.34
C THR A 59 15.07 12.19 14.74
N THR A 60 14.07 13.05 14.71
CA THR A 60 14.12 14.46 15.12
C THR A 60 12.95 14.82 16.04
N ASP A 61 13.18 15.78 16.93
CA ASP A 61 12.17 16.41 17.78
C ASP A 61 11.53 17.66 17.13
N ARG A 62 11.54 17.74 15.79
CA ARG A 62 11.15 18.94 15.06
C ARG A 62 10.10 18.66 13.99
N MET A 63 9.17 19.60 13.85
CA MET A 63 8.13 19.58 12.84
C MET A 63 7.87 20.98 12.25
N SER A 64 7.39 21.05 11.03
CA SER A 64 7.07 22.30 10.34
C SER A 64 5.60 22.72 10.48
N GLY A 65 4.76 21.96 11.18
CA GLY A 65 3.32 22.17 11.35
C GLY A 65 2.49 21.00 10.82
N LEU A 66 1.17 21.19 10.67
CA LEU A 66 0.24 20.21 10.14
C LEU A 66 -0.26 20.64 8.76
N PRO A 67 -0.14 19.83 7.70
CA PRO A 67 -0.77 20.14 6.42
C PRO A 67 -2.28 19.98 6.51
N MET A 68 -3.03 20.79 5.76
CA MET A 68 -4.48 20.63 5.64
C MET A 68 -4.86 19.34 4.93
N ASN A 69 -4.02 18.90 3.99
CA ASN A 69 -4.17 17.62 3.32
C ASN A 69 -2.81 17.12 2.80
N VAL A 70 -2.68 15.80 2.66
CA VAL A 70 -1.56 15.12 1.99
C VAL A 70 -2.11 14.49 0.71
N PRO A 71 -1.67 14.95 -0.49
CA PRO A 71 -2.25 14.52 -1.76
C PRO A 71 -2.12 13.04 -2.07
N SER A 72 -0.98 12.47 -1.72
CA SER A 72 -0.68 11.05 -1.90
C SER A 72 0.28 10.60 -0.81
N HIS A 73 0.33 9.33 -0.54
CA HIS A 73 1.28 8.76 0.42
C HIS A 73 2.71 9.14 0.03
N ARG A 74 3.49 9.58 1.00
CA ARG A 74 4.87 10.08 0.84
C ARG A 74 5.03 11.31 -0.04
N GLN A 75 3.96 11.84 -0.64
CA GLN A 75 4.07 12.89 -1.64
C GLN A 75 3.35 14.16 -1.22
N GLY A 76 4.14 15.19 -1.00
CA GLY A 76 3.70 16.55 -0.87
C GLY A 76 2.84 16.84 0.36
N ASN A 77 2.87 18.09 0.72
CA ASN A 77 1.95 18.70 1.67
C ASN A 77 1.30 19.88 0.99
N VAL A 78 0.03 20.09 1.24
CA VAL A 78 -0.69 21.27 0.74
C VAL A 78 -1.18 22.10 1.91
N THR A 79 -1.00 23.40 1.82
CA THR A 79 -1.40 24.42 2.80
C THR A 79 -1.12 24.01 4.26
N LEU A 80 0.03 24.41 4.75
CA LEU A 80 0.49 24.11 6.11
C LEU A 80 -0.19 25.04 7.14
N MET A 81 -0.61 24.46 8.26
CA MET A 81 -1.15 25.13 9.45
C MET A 81 -0.08 25.22 10.53
N MET A 82 0.22 26.43 11.00
CA MET A 82 1.22 26.64 12.05
C MET A 82 0.76 27.71 13.06
N PRO A 83 0.33 27.34 14.26
CA PRO A 83 0.06 28.31 15.32
C PRO A 83 1.36 28.72 16.01
N PHE A 84 1.43 29.98 16.47
CA PHE A 84 2.56 30.49 17.24
C PHE A 84 2.18 31.67 18.11
N CYS A 85 2.99 31.95 19.15
CA CYS A 85 2.95 33.15 19.95
C CYS A 85 4.14 34.06 19.65
N GLY A 86 3.96 35.37 19.76
CA GLY A 86 5.04 36.35 19.62
C GLY A 86 5.12 37.03 18.26
N ASP A 87 6.29 37.45 17.87
CA ASP A 87 6.50 38.17 16.60
C ASP A 87 6.47 37.21 15.40
N LYS A 88 5.70 37.55 14.37
CA LYS A 88 5.59 36.73 13.15
C LYS A 88 6.89 36.56 12.36
N SER A 89 7.94 37.33 12.64
CA SER A 89 9.27 37.17 12.07
C SER A 89 10.00 35.90 12.56
N VAL A 90 9.54 35.29 13.67
CA VAL A 90 10.11 34.04 14.21
C VAL A 90 9.72 32.83 13.40
N VAL A 91 8.64 32.90 12.59
CA VAL A 91 8.18 31.78 11.75
C VAL A 91 8.76 31.90 10.34
N GLN A 92 9.70 31.02 10.02
CA GLN A 92 10.39 30.97 8.74
C GLN A 92 9.81 29.88 7.83
N PHE A 93 9.97 30.04 6.54
CA PHE A 93 9.56 29.04 5.55
C PHE A 93 10.37 27.74 5.70
N ASN A 94 9.68 26.61 5.78
CA ASN A 94 10.28 25.27 5.94
C ASN A 94 11.26 25.11 7.11
N TYR A 95 11.17 25.97 8.13
CA TYR A 95 11.97 25.81 9.33
C TYR A 95 11.23 24.88 10.31
N PRO A 96 11.85 23.81 10.79
CA PRO A 96 11.23 22.91 11.77
C PRO A 96 11.40 23.42 13.18
N TYR A 97 10.32 23.41 13.96
CA TYR A 97 10.23 23.84 15.36
C TYR A 97 10.16 22.63 16.29
N ARG A 98 10.65 22.79 17.51
CA ARG A 98 10.65 21.73 18.52
C ARG A 98 9.23 21.42 18.97
N TYR A 99 8.97 20.13 19.16
CA TYR A 99 7.72 19.63 19.70
C TYR A 99 7.93 18.55 20.74
N ASP A 100 6.93 18.35 21.61
CA ASP A 100 6.86 17.31 22.62
C ASP A 100 5.41 16.85 22.82
N HIS A 101 5.19 15.90 23.72
CA HIS A 101 3.89 15.38 24.12
C HIS A 101 3.00 14.91 22.94
N GLU A 102 3.60 14.37 21.88
CA GLU A 102 2.87 13.87 20.75
C GLU A 102 1.98 12.68 21.13
N GLN A 103 0.69 12.77 20.77
CA GLN A 103 -0.29 11.71 20.89
C GLN A 103 -0.92 11.46 19.52
N THR A 104 -0.96 10.18 19.11
CA THR A 104 -1.42 9.81 17.78
C THR A 104 -2.47 8.72 17.85
N SER A 105 -3.47 8.82 17.00
CA SER A 105 -4.43 7.77 16.69
C SER A 105 -4.94 7.95 15.25
N PRO A 106 -5.60 6.98 14.65
CA PRO A 106 -6.15 7.13 13.30
C PRO A 106 -7.15 8.30 13.14
N TYR A 107 -7.77 8.72 14.21
CA TYR A 107 -8.87 9.69 14.24
C TYR A 107 -8.57 10.96 15.04
N ARG A 108 -7.37 11.08 15.61
CA ARG A 108 -6.95 12.27 16.39
C ARG A 108 -5.43 12.37 16.45
N TYR A 109 -4.91 13.57 16.36
CA TYR A 109 -3.50 13.88 16.53
C TYR A 109 -3.35 15.08 17.47
N SER A 110 -2.47 15.01 18.46
CA SER A 110 -2.18 16.13 19.38
C SER A 110 -0.68 16.26 19.61
N VAL A 111 -0.21 17.51 19.72
CA VAL A 111 1.21 17.82 19.90
C VAL A 111 1.40 19.17 20.59
N TYR A 112 2.44 19.29 21.41
CA TYR A 112 2.86 20.55 22.02
C TYR A 112 4.06 21.15 21.26
N LEU A 113 3.97 22.41 20.86
CA LEU A 113 5.06 23.14 20.20
C LEU A 113 5.86 23.92 21.27
N ASP A 114 7.03 23.40 21.65
CA ASP A 114 7.89 23.94 22.71
C ASP A 114 8.31 25.38 22.43
N ASP A 115 8.68 25.69 21.19
CA ASP A 115 9.18 27.00 20.81
C ASP A 115 8.11 28.11 20.97
N PHE A 116 6.83 27.75 20.99
CA PHE A 116 5.70 28.69 20.99
C PHE A 116 4.72 28.54 22.16
N GLY A 117 4.85 27.46 22.95
CA GLY A 117 3.92 27.16 24.04
C GLY A 117 2.48 26.98 23.53
N VAL A 118 2.30 26.15 22.48
CA VAL A 118 0.99 25.93 21.86
C VAL A 118 0.73 24.43 21.73
N VAL A 119 -0.43 23.99 22.23
CA VAL A 119 -0.95 22.67 21.93
C VAL A 119 -1.75 22.75 20.64
N MET A 120 -1.41 21.91 19.67
CA MET A 120 -2.24 21.62 18.49
C MET A 120 -3.00 20.32 18.72
N ASP A 121 -4.31 20.33 18.51
CA ASP A 121 -5.17 19.14 18.58
C ASP A 121 -6.04 19.08 17.34
N PHE A 122 -6.00 17.95 16.63
CA PHE A 122 -6.55 17.77 15.29
C PHE A 122 -7.43 16.52 15.22
N ALA A 123 -8.59 16.64 14.54
CA ALA A 123 -9.46 15.49 14.25
C ALA A 123 -10.03 15.58 12.82
N PRO A 124 -9.86 14.50 11.98
CA PRO A 124 -10.34 14.47 10.62
C PRO A 124 -11.77 13.92 10.48
N ALA A 125 -12.44 14.31 9.39
CA ALA A 125 -13.60 13.68 8.80
C ALA A 125 -13.26 13.22 7.37
N GLU A 126 -14.24 12.93 6.51
CA GLU A 126 -13.98 12.44 5.13
C GLU A 126 -13.32 13.50 4.23
N HIS A 127 -13.84 14.74 4.26
CA HIS A 127 -13.39 15.87 3.43
C HIS A 127 -13.09 17.11 4.28
N SER A 128 -13.14 17.00 5.59
CA SER A 128 -13.08 18.12 6.51
C SER A 128 -12.26 17.76 7.74
N ALA A 129 -11.77 18.77 8.46
CA ALA A 129 -11.13 18.54 9.75
C ALA A 129 -11.34 19.74 10.70
N ILE A 130 -11.09 19.51 11.97
CA ILE A 130 -11.04 20.54 13.01
C ILE A 130 -9.65 20.57 13.64
N LEU A 131 -9.12 21.78 13.80
CA LEU A 131 -7.89 22.08 14.52
C LEU A 131 -8.24 22.97 15.73
N CYS A 132 -7.76 22.58 16.91
CA CYS A 132 -7.86 23.34 18.14
C CYS A 132 -6.45 23.74 18.59
N CYS A 133 -6.19 25.04 18.77
CA CYS A 133 -4.91 25.57 19.22
C CYS A 133 -5.09 26.18 20.63
N THR A 134 -4.42 25.62 21.64
CA THR A 134 -4.40 26.14 22.99
C THR A 134 -3.08 26.86 23.21
N TYR A 135 -3.15 28.17 23.49
CA TYR A 135 -2.00 29.06 23.69
C TYR A 135 -1.70 29.21 25.17
N GLU A 136 -0.54 28.75 25.61
CA GLU A 136 -0.13 28.78 27.04
C GLU A 136 0.83 29.92 27.33
N GLN A 137 1.53 30.48 26.33
CA GLN A 137 2.45 31.60 26.51
C GLN A 137 1.72 32.93 26.33
N GLU A 138 2.26 34.00 26.96
CA GLU A 138 1.81 35.37 26.77
C GLU A 138 2.34 35.93 25.45
N GLY A 139 1.59 36.82 24.81
CA GLY A 139 1.95 37.49 23.57
C GLY A 139 0.84 37.49 22.52
N ASP A 140 1.13 38.07 21.37
CA ASP A 140 0.24 38.00 20.20
C ASP A 140 0.08 36.56 19.73
N ARG A 141 -1.13 36.17 19.36
CA ARG A 141 -1.50 34.82 19.00
C ARG A 141 -1.83 34.74 17.53
N PHE A 142 -1.21 33.81 16.87
CA PHE A 142 -1.35 33.68 15.43
C PHE A 142 -1.66 32.22 15.03
N LEU A 143 -2.46 32.08 13.97
CA LEU A 143 -2.48 30.87 13.15
C LEU A 143 -2.09 31.25 11.73
N GLN A 144 -0.98 30.70 11.28
CA GLN A 144 -0.51 30.84 9.89
C GLN A 144 -1.11 29.75 9.03
N LEU A 145 -1.66 30.12 7.85
CA LEU A 145 -1.87 29.23 6.73
C LEU A 145 -0.86 29.58 5.64
N ARG A 146 -0.17 28.58 5.10
CA ARG A 146 0.88 28.76 4.12
C ARG A 146 0.84 27.67 3.06
N ASN A 147 0.74 28.11 1.80
CA ASN A 147 0.90 27.22 0.65
C ASN A 147 2.32 26.69 0.56
N MET A 148 2.47 25.40 0.28
CA MET A 148 3.77 24.73 0.26
C MET A 148 4.40 24.72 -1.14
N ASN A 149 3.58 24.90 -2.20
CA ASN A 149 3.99 24.63 -3.58
C ASN A 149 4.12 25.90 -4.46
N GLY A 150 4.05 27.08 -3.88
CA GLY A 150 4.43 28.35 -4.50
C GLY A 150 3.42 28.99 -5.47
N ASN A 151 2.40 28.25 -5.94
CA ASN A 151 1.43 28.72 -6.94
C ASN A 151 -0.01 28.88 -6.39
N GLY A 152 -0.19 28.75 -5.09
CA GLY A 152 -1.48 28.86 -4.43
C GLY A 152 -1.82 30.28 -4.03
N LYS A 153 -3.08 30.47 -3.60
CA LYS A 153 -3.61 31.76 -3.15
C LYS A 153 -4.45 31.58 -1.89
N ILE A 154 -4.30 32.51 -0.94
CA ILE A 154 -5.09 32.53 0.29
C ILE A 154 -5.77 33.89 0.44
N TYR A 155 -7.05 33.87 0.76
CA TYR A 155 -7.90 35.03 1.03
C TYR A 155 -8.45 34.97 2.45
N ALA A 156 -8.82 36.10 3.02
CA ALA A 156 -9.36 36.16 4.38
C ALA A 156 -10.34 37.33 4.56
N GLU A 157 -11.48 37.07 5.24
CA GLU A 157 -12.48 38.06 5.60
C GLU A 157 -13.29 37.61 6.82
N GLY A 158 -13.52 38.53 7.77
CA GLY A 158 -14.31 38.24 8.96
C GLY A 158 -13.65 37.18 9.84
N ASN A 159 -14.28 36.02 10.01
CA ASN A 159 -13.72 34.89 10.72
C ASN A 159 -13.35 33.72 9.76
N LYS A 160 -13.04 34.01 8.51
CA LYS A 160 -12.88 33.02 7.46
C LYS A 160 -11.57 33.17 6.71
N MET A 161 -11.03 32.02 6.24
CA MET A 161 -9.95 31.97 5.26
C MET A 161 -10.31 30.93 4.20
N TRP A 162 -9.97 31.18 2.94
CA TRP A 162 -10.22 30.27 1.84
C TRP A 162 -9.13 30.42 0.76
N GLY A 163 -9.03 29.45 -0.10
CA GLY A 163 -8.08 29.51 -1.19
C GLY A 163 -7.73 28.13 -1.75
N TYR A 164 -6.56 28.06 -2.31
CA TYR A 164 -6.03 26.82 -2.85
C TYR A 164 -4.49 26.80 -2.85
N ASP A 165 -3.92 25.62 -2.76
CA ASP A 165 -2.54 25.31 -3.13
C ASP A 165 -2.53 24.52 -4.45
N VAL A 166 -1.38 24.44 -5.13
CA VAL A 166 -1.24 23.71 -6.40
C VAL A 166 -0.12 22.71 -6.30
N TYR A 167 -0.45 21.43 -6.33
CA TYR A 167 0.52 20.33 -6.31
C TYR A 167 0.44 19.55 -7.62
N HIS A 168 1.54 19.41 -8.33
CA HIS A 168 1.62 18.77 -9.65
C HIS A 168 0.50 19.20 -10.61
N GLY A 169 0.18 20.51 -10.65
CA GLY A 169 -0.86 21.09 -11.51
C GLY A 169 -2.30 20.86 -11.03
N THR A 170 -2.51 20.15 -9.93
CA THR A 170 -3.83 19.94 -9.32
C THR A 170 -4.04 20.97 -8.23
N LYS A 171 -5.19 21.66 -8.27
CA LYS A 171 -5.60 22.59 -7.22
C LYS A 171 -6.25 21.82 -6.06
N HIS A 172 -5.78 22.12 -4.89
CA HIS A 172 -6.32 21.66 -3.62
C HIS A 172 -7.00 22.86 -2.95
N PHE A 173 -8.31 22.97 -3.13
CA PHE A 173 -9.11 24.06 -2.54
C PHE A 173 -9.39 23.77 -1.07
N PHE A 174 -9.45 24.84 -0.28
CA PHE A 174 -9.90 24.78 1.10
C PHE A 174 -10.81 25.95 1.45
N TYR A 175 -11.65 25.74 2.47
CA TYR A 175 -12.45 26.77 3.10
C TYR A 175 -12.44 26.52 4.62
N ALA A 176 -12.08 27.54 5.39
CA ALA A 176 -11.88 27.46 6.84
C ALA A 176 -12.65 28.55 7.58
N GLU A 177 -13.19 28.23 8.76
CA GLU A 177 -13.82 29.16 9.69
C GLU A 177 -13.21 29.03 11.07
N PHE A 178 -13.07 30.19 11.76
CA PHE A 178 -12.65 30.27 13.15
C PHE A 178 -13.84 30.45 14.08
N ASP A 179 -13.77 29.90 15.29
CA ASP A 179 -14.74 30.14 16.38
C ASP A 179 -14.61 31.54 16.97
N GLN A 180 -13.47 32.20 16.78
CA GLN A 180 -13.14 33.56 17.19
C GLN A 180 -12.94 34.44 15.96
N THR A 181 -13.36 35.69 16.00
CA THR A 181 -13.01 36.66 14.96
C THR A 181 -11.60 37.17 15.16
N PRO A 182 -10.67 37.00 14.21
CA PRO A 182 -9.33 37.56 14.27
C PRO A 182 -9.40 39.10 14.41
N VAL A 183 -8.50 39.68 15.22
CA VAL A 183 -8.37 41.15 15.36
C VAL A 183 -7.73 41.75 14.11
N ALA A 184 -6.93 40.96 13.40
CA ALA A 184 -6.35 41.34 12.12
C ALA A 184 -5.98 40.10 11.25
N PHE A 185 -5.95 40.31 9.94
CA PHE A 185 -5.29 39.39 9.03
C PHE A 185 -4.01 40.08 8.51
N ASN A 186 -2.88 39.42 8.60
CA ASN A 186 -1.60 39.86 8.12
C ASN A 186 -1.22 39.13 6.82
N GLY A 187 -0.46 39.80 5.93
CA GLY A 187 -0.20 39.38 4.55
C GLY A 187 -1.22 39.99 3.58
N LYS A 188 -1.07 39.81 2.27
CA LYS A 188 -1.98 40.34 1.26
C LYS A 188 -2.92 39.25 0.75
N ASP A 189 -4.15 39.62 0.40
CA ASP A 189 -5.08 38.72 -0.28
C ASP A 189 -4.49 38.23 -1.60
N GLY A 190 -4.56 36.91 -1.78
CA GLY A 190 -3.98 36.25 -2.96
C GLY A 190 -2.49 35.91 -2.84
N ASP A 191 -1.82 36.26 -1.72
CA ASP A 191 -0.50 35.73 -1.40
C ASP A 191 -0.61 34.29 -0.89
N GLY A 192 0.46 33.50 -1.03
CA GLY A 192 0.54 32.12 -0.54
C GLY A 192 0.71 31.99 0.98
N ILE A 193 0.71 33.09 1.72
CA ILE A 193 0.86 33.10 3.20
C ILE A 193 -0.09 34.13 3.79
N ARG A 194 -0.87 33.69 4.81
CA ARG A 194 -1.76 34.54 5.59
C ARG A 194 -1.67 34.18 7.07
N TYR A 195 -1.82 35.20 7.92
CA TYR A 195 -1.85 35.04 9.36
C TYR A 195 -3.16 35.60 9.91
N ALA A 196 -3.90 34.76 10.65
CA ALA A 196 -4.99 35.20 11.49
C ALA A 196 -4.39 35.58 12.86
N GLN A 197 -4.52 36.85 13.28
CA GLN A 197 -4.05 37.32 14.56
C GLN A 197 -5.24 37.40 15.52
N PHE A 198 -5.10 36.86 16.72
CA PHE A 198 -6.10 36.87 17.76
C PHE A 198 -5.65 37.72 18.93
N ALA A 199 -6.62 38.19 19.73
CA ALA A 199 -6.33 39.01 20.92
C ALA A 199 -5.53 38.20 21.97
N PRO A 200 -4.59 38.85 22.69
CA PRO A 200 -3.71 38.13 23.64
C PRO A 200 -4.43 37.40 24.77
N GLU A 201 -5.67 37.77 25.09
CA GLU A 201 -6.49 37.10 26.09
C GLU A 201 -7.21 35.83 25.60
N VAL A 202 -7.23 35.57 24.28
CA VAL A 202 -7.84 34.37 23.72
C VAL A 202 -6.96 33.16 24.03
N GLY A 203 -7.36 32.29 24.93
CA GLY A 203 -6.61 31.09 25.33
C GLY A 203 -6.70 29.96 24.35
N VAL A 204 -7.81 29.84 23.62
CA VAL A 204 -8.08 28.76 22.69
C VAL A 204 -8.67 29.31 21.38
N VAL A 205 -8.16 28.87 20.27
CA VAL A 205 -8.68 29.14 18.92
C VAL A 205 -9.03 27.81 18.25
N LYS A 206 -10.22 27.72 17.74
CA LYS A 206 -10.64 26.55 16.96
C LYS A 206 -10.87 26.94 15.51
N MET A 207 -10.40 26.13 14.61
CA MET A 207 -10.59 26.25 13.16
C MET A 207 -11.18 24.97 12.63
N ARG A 208 -12.35 25.03 11.98
CA ARG A 208 -12.88 23.94 11.16
C ARG A 208 -12.64 24.26 9.69
N TYR A 209 -12.37 23.26 8.90
CA TYR A 209 -12.16 23.47 7.47
C TYR A 209 -12.60 22.27 6.63
N GLY A 210 -12.89 22.52 5.37
CA GLY A 210 -13.12 21.50 4.37
C GLY A 210 -12.14 21.65 3.22
N VAL A 211 -11.90 20.55 2.49
CA VAL A 211 -11.06 20.48 1.30
C VAL A 211 -11.88 20.02 0.10
N SER A 212 -11.41 20.33 -1.13
CA SER A 212 -12.03 19.90 -2.37
C SER A 212 -11.03 19.94 -3.52
N TYR A 213 -11.19 19.03 -4.47
CA TYR A 213 -10.50 19.11 -5.76
C TYR A 213 -11.32 19.89 -6.81
N ILE A 214 -12.59 20.20 -6.52
CA ILE A 214 -13.52 20.87 -7.44
C ILE A 214 -13.43 22.41 -7.31
N ASP A 215 -13.83 22.96 -6.17
CA ASP A 215 -13.79 24.39 -5.87
C ASP A 215 -13.95 24.72 -4.37
N GLU A 216 -13.79 26.00 -4.01
CA GLU A 216 -13.92 26.48 -2.62
C GLU A 216 -15.36 26.34 -2.08
N LYS A 217 -16.38 26.40 -2.97
CA LYS A 217 -17.79 26.25 -2.55
C LYS A 217 -18.06 24.80 -2.13
N GLN A 218 -17.45 23.85 -2.83
CA GLN A 218 -17.55 22.44 -2.47
C GLN A 218 -16.81 22.18 -1.14
N ALA A 219 -15.60 22.72 -0.95
CA ALA A 219 -14.88 22.65 0.31
C ALA A 219 -15.70 23.19 1.49
N ARG A 220 -16.40 24.33 1.26
CA ARG A 220 -17.31 24.90 2.27
C ARG A 220 -18.48 23.97 2.61
N LYS A 221 -19.13 23.36 1.61
CA LYS A 221 -20.23 22.40 1.81
C LYS A 221 -19.79 21.20 2.66
N HIS A 222 -18.60 20.68 2.39
CA HIS A 222 -18.03 19.58 3.16
C HIS A 222 -17.89 19.97 4.63
N MET A 223 -17.24 21.10 4.91
CA MET A 223 -17.08 21.61 6.27
C MET A 223 -18.41 21.79 6.99
N GLU A 224 -19.40 22.46 6.34
CA GLU A 224 -20.69 22.74 6.96
C GLU A 224 -21.49 21.46 7.26
N ARG A 225 -21.37 20.43 6.40
CA ARG A 225 -22.05 19.13 6.55
C ARG A 225 -21.39 18.26 7.61
N GLU A 226 -20.08 18.11 7.54
CA GLU A 226 -19.34 17.12 8.34
C GLU A 226 -18.97 17.65 9.72
N ILE A 227 -18.69 18.96 9.83
CA ILE A 227 -18.30 19.61 11.09
C ILE A 227 -19.21 20.82 11.34
N PRO A 228 -20.48 20.61 11.72
CA PRO A 228 -21.44 21.70 11.91
C PRO A 228 -21.14 22.57 13.14
N SER A 229 -20.25 22.15 14.04
CA SER A 229 -19.90 22.86 15.27
C SER A 229 -18.40 22.75 15.57
N PHE A 230 -17.87 23.67 16.40
CA PHE A 230 -16.45 23.66 16.85
C PHE A 230 -16.23 22.69 18.03
N ASP A 231 -16.70 21.46 17.91
CA ASP A 231 -16.60 20.41 18.93
C ASP A 231 -15.71 19.28 18.43
N ILE A 232 -14.41 19.35 18.78
CA ILE A 232 -13.42 18.37 18.35
C ILE A 232 -13.70 16.98 18.92
N GLU A 233 -14.29 16.88 20.11
CA GLU A 233 -14.59 15.59 20.73
C GLU A 233 -15.63 14.81 19.92
N LYS A 234 -16.65 15.52 19.37
CA LYS A 234 -17.63 14.87 18.50
C LYS A 234 -17.03 14.36 17.20
N VAL A 235 -16.09 15.11 16.60
CA VAL A 235 -15.41 14.69 15.37
C VAL A 235 -14.54 13.47 15.66
N ALA A 236 -13.73 13.51 16.72
CA ALA A 236 -12.87 12.39 17.11
C ALA A 236 -13.68 11.14 17.47
N GLU A 237 -14.81 11.29 18.18
CA GLU A 237 -15.70 10.16 18.51
C GLU A 237 -16.34 9.55 17.27
N ALA A 238 -16.73 10.36 16.27
CA ALA A 238 -17.24 9.87 15.00
C ALA A 238 -16.16 9.10 14.23
N GLY A 239 -14.93 9.61 14.20
CA GLY A 239 -13.78 8.94 13.58
C GLY A 239 -13.44 7.62 14.28
N ARG A 240 -13.45 7.60 15.62
CA ARG A 240 -13.25 6.39 16.42
C ARG A 240 -14.28 5.29 16.07
N LYS A 241 -15.56 5.66 15.94
CA LYS A 241 -16.62 4.72 15.55
C LYS A 241 -16.45 4.20 14.14
N ALA A 242 -16.06 5.06 13.18
CA ALA A 242 -15.80 4.66 11.81
C ALA A 242 -14.68 3.62 11.75
N TRP A 243 -13.58 3.85 12.45
CA TRP A 243 -12.47 2.90 12.53
C TRP A 243 -12.84 1.60 13.23
N ASN A 244 -13.57 1.63 14.34
CA ASN A 244 -14.02 0.40 14.99
C ASN A 244 -14.91 -0.43 14.08
N LYS A 245 -15.83 0.19 13.34
CA LYS A 245 -16.66 -0.51 12.34
C LYS A 245 -15.78 -1.20 11.28
N CYS A 246 -14.77 -0.52 10.77
CA CYS A 246 -13.85 -1.02 9.76
C CYS A 246 -13.00 -2.19 10.30
N LEU A 247 -12.32 -1.98 11.43
CA LEU A 247 -11.37 -2.94 11.98
C LEU A 247 -12.04 -4.16 12.60
N SER A 248 -13.30 -4.08 13.05
CA SER A 248 -14.07 -5.21 13.58
C SER A 248 -14.49 -6.21 12.51
N LYS A 249 -14.21 -5.96 11.22
CA LYS A 249 -14.39 -6.99 10.18
C LYS A 249 -13.47 -8.19 10.39
N ILE A 250 -12.34 -8.02 11.06
CA ILE A 250 -11.48 -9.12 11.49
C ILE A 250 -11.30 -9.06 13.01
N GLU A 251 -11.69 -10.13 13.69
CA GLU A 251 -11.47 -10.30 15.13
C GLU A 251 -10.44 -11.39 15.38
N VAL A 252 -9.50 -11.13 16.30
CA VAL A 252 -8.45 -12.09 16.66
C VAL A 252 -8.50 -12.42 18.15
N GLU A 253 -8.27 -13.70 18.47
CA GLU A 253 -8.18 -14.20 19.85
C GLU A 253 -6.84 -14.93 20.04
N GLY A 254 -6.24 -14.80 21.22
CA GLY A 254 -4.88 -15.31 21.50
C GLY A 254 -3.79 -14.33 21.10
N GLY A 255 -2.57 -14.84 20.99
CA GLY A 255 -1.39 -14.02 20.77
C GLY A 255 -1.06 -13.06 21.91
N THR A 256 0.06 -12.37 21.84
CA THR A 256 0.46 -11.32 22.78
C THR A 256 -0.26 -10.01 22.48
N GLU A 257 -0.23 -9.05 23.41
CA GLU A 257 -0.78 -7.71 23.17
C GLU A 257 -0.04 -7.01 22.03
N ASP A 258 1.29 -7.11 21.97
CA ASP A 258 2.10 -6.52 20.88
C ASP A 258 1.77 -7.12 19.50
N GLU A 259 1.51 -8.42 19.42
CA GLU A 259 1.07 -9.06 18.17
C GLU A 259 -0.31 -8.56 17.73
N ARG A 260 -1.25 -8.36 18.65
CA ARG A 260 -2.55 -7.77 18.34
C ARG A 260 -2.43 -6.30 17.92
N ILE A 261 -1.58 -5.51 18.58
CA ILE A 261 -1.30 -4.12 18.19
C ILE A 261 -0.70 -4.08 16.78
N THR A 262 0.30 -4.91 16.51
CA THR A 262 0.91 -4.99 15.17
C THR A 262 -0.12 -5.38 14.11
N PHE A 263 -1.00 -6.34 14.41
CA PHE A 263 -2.06 -6.80 13.52
C PHE A 263 -3.07 -5.70 13.20
N TYR A 264 -3.64 -5.06 14.22
CA TYR A 264 -4.63 -4.01 13.98
C TYR A 264 -4.02 -2.74 13.37
N THR A 265 -2.73 -2.48 13.62
CA THR A 265 -2.01 -1.41 12.93
C THR A 265 -1.81 -1.73 11.45
N ALA A 266 -1.46 -2.95 11.10
CA ALA A 266 -1.37 -3.39 9.70
C ALA A 266 -2.74 -3.36 9.01
N LEU A 267 -3.79 -3.83 9.69
CA LEU A 267 -5.17 -3.75 9.17
C LEU A 267 -5.62 -2.30 8.97
N TYR A 268 -5.28 -1.38 9.89
CA TYR A 268 -5.50 0.05 9.74
C TYR A 268 -4.84 0.59 8.46
N ARG A 269 -3.55 0.29 8.22
CA ARG A 269 -2.83 0.74 7.03
C ARG A 269 -3.39 0.19 5.73
N SER A 270 -3.98 -1.00 5.77
CA SER A 270 -4.69 -1.57 4.61
C SER A 270 -5.96 -0.78 4.20
N HIS A 271 -6.33 0.27 4.94
CA HIS A 271 -7.46 1.16 4.66
C HIS A 271 -7.03 2.64 4.52
N GLU A 272 -5.74 2.93 4.40
CA GLU A 272 -5.25 4.27 4.04
C GLU A 272 -5.38 4.54 2.54
N ARG A 273 -5.50 3.49 1.70
CA ARG A 273 -5.59 3.52 0.22
C ARG A 273 -6.52 2.43 -0.31
N MET A 274 -7.03 2.55 -1.50
CA MET A 274 -7.22 3.77 -2.30
C MET A 274 -8.12 4.76 -1.56
N ILE A 275 -8.12 6.02 -2.01
CA ILE A 275 -9.03 7.04 -1.46
C ILE A 275 -10.19 7.32 -2.42
N ASN A 276 -11.38 7.55 -1.85
CA ASN A 276 -12.55 8.03 -2.59
C ASN A 276 -12.46 9.55 -2.76
N ILE A 277 -12.46 10.03 -4.01
CA ILE A 277 -12.41 11.47 -4.33
C ILE A 277 -13.72 12.00 -4.94
N SER A 278 -14.80 11.24 -4.84
CA SER A 278 -16.12 11.75 -5.21
C SER A 278 -16.64 12.78 -4.21
N GLU A 279 -17.16 13.88 -4.71
CA GLU A 279 -17.63 15.03 -3.96
C GLU A 279 -19.08 15.35 -4.35
N ASP A 280 -20.06 14.88 -3.57
CA ASP A 280 -21.50 15.05 -3.81
C ASP A 280 -21.95 14.57 -5.22
N GLY A 281 -21.54 13.36 -5.61
CA GLY A 281 -21.92 12.76 -6.90
C GLY A 281 -21.07 13.23 -8.09
N ARG A 282 -19.97 13.94 -7.84
CA ARG A 282 -19.05 14.45 -8.85
C ARG A 282 -17.63 14.18 -8.44
N TYR A 283 -16.70 14.14 -9.38
CA TYR A 283 -15.27 14.12 -9.13
C TYR A 283 -14.53 14.99 -10.13
N ARG A 284 -13.37 15.50 -9.75
CA ARG A 284 -12.42 16.10 -10.69
C ARG A 284 -11.42 15.03 -11.13
N SER A 285 -11.48 14.66 -12.41
CA SER A 285 -10.56 13.67 -12.95
C SER A 285 -9.09 14.09 -12.76
N PRO A 286 -8.25 13.20 -12.18
CA PRO A 286 -6.81 13.41 -12.15
C PRO A 286 -6.14 13.42 -13.53
N PHE A 287 -6.82 12.88 -14.56
CA PHE A 287 -6.25 12.64 -15.89
C PHE A 287 -6.61 13.74 -16.89
N ASP A 288 -7.89 13.95 -17.17
CA ASP A 288 -8.32 14.98 -18.11
C ASP A 288 -8.54 16.37 -17.47
N LYS A 289 -8.47 16.45 -16.14
CA LYS A 289 -8.60 17.68 -15.34
C LYS A 289 -10.00 18.32 -15.36
N GLN A 290 -11.00 17.59 -15.87
CA GLN A 290 -12.39 18.06 -15.90
C GLN A 290 -13.17 17.55 -14.68
N VAL A 291 -14.30 18.22 -14.41
CA VAL A 291 -15.25 17.76 -13.39
C VAL A 291 -16.32 16.92 -14.08
N HIS A 292 -16.49 15.70 -13.62
CA HIS A 292 -17.46 14.74 -14.11
C HIS A 292 -18.52 14.41 -13.07
N ASP A 293 -19.68 13.98 -13.53
CA ASP A 293 -20.70 13.29 -12.72
C ASP A 293 -20.26 11.84 -12.51
N ASP A 294 -20.27 11.35 -11.28
CA ASP A 294 -19.85 9.97 -10.96
C ASP A 294 -20.95 8.94 -11.28
N LYS A 295 -22.17 9.41 -11.58
CA LYS A 295 -23.35 8.59 -11.94
C LYS A 295 -23.71 7.56 -10.88
N GLY A 296 -23.43 7.86 -9.61
CA GLY A 296 -23.66 6.98 -8.48
C GLY A 296 -22.64 5.84 -8.34
N MET A 297 -21.52 5.95 -9.04
CA MET A 297 -20.36 5.07 -8.92
C MET A 297 -19.16 5.92 -8.50
N PRO A 298 -18.79 5.98 -7.23
CA PRO A 298 -17.68 6.79 -6.72
C PRO A 298 -16.37 6.59 -7.49
N TYR A 299 -15.54 7.63 -7.50
CA TYR A 299 -14.24 7.60 -8.16
C TYR A 299 -13.13 7.49 -7.13
N TRP A 300 -12.32 6.44 -7.28
CA TRP A 300 -11.21 6.11 -6.41
C TRP A 300 -9.88 6.34 -7.11
N THR A 301 -8.88 6.77 -6.36
CA THR A 301 -7.51 6.95 -6.85
C THR A 301 -6.50 6.76 -5.71
N ASP A 302 -5.22 7.03 -5.96
CA ASP A 302 -4.12 6.85 -5.02
C ASP A 302 -3.83 5.37 -4.77
N ASP A 303 -3.36 4.69 -5.81
CA ASP A 303 -2.95 3.29 -5.76
C ASP A 303 -1.53 3.10 -6.30
N TRP A 304 -0.89 2.06 -5.82
CA TRP A 304 0.42 1.62 -6.26
C TRP A 304 0.30 0.17 -6.70
N ALA A 305 -0.16 -0.02 -7.95
CA ALA A 305 -0.60 -1.34 -8.42
C ALA A 305 0.53 -2.39 -8.40
N TRP A 306 1.80 -2.00 -8.54
CA TRP A 306 2.96 -2.89 -8.45
C TRP A 306 3.08 -3.52 -7.05
N ASP A 307 2.70 -2.78 -5.99
CA ASP A 307 2.76 -3.20 -4.60
C ASP A 307 1.45 -3.88 -4.16
N THR A 308 0.32 -3.27 -4.49
CA THR A 308 -0.99 -3.55 -3.89
C THR A 308 -1.66 -4.81 -4.44
N TYR A 309 -1.33 -5.22 -5.68
CA TYR A 309 -1.92 -6.42 -6.28
C TYR A 309 -1.56 -7.70 -5.53
N HIS A 310 -0.41 -7.74 -4.85
CA HIS A 310 0.08 -8.91 -4.13
C HIS A 310 -0.83 -9.34 -2.97
N ALA A 311 -1.37 -8.37 -2.23
CA ALA A 311 -2.12 -8.66 -1.01
C ALA A 311 -3.24 -7.66 -0.71
N LEU A 312 -3.07 -6.34 -0.97
CA LEU A 312 -4.04 -5.34 -0.54
C LEU A 312 -5.38 -5.51 -1.25
N HIS A 313 -5.42 -5.52 -2.59
CA HIS A 313 -6.65 -5.77 -3.34
C HIS A 313 -7.28 -7.12 -3.01
N PRO A 314 -6.52 -8.25 -2.94
CA PRO A 314 -7.05 -9.52 -2.46
C PRO A 314 -7.69 -9.45 -1.06
N LEU A 315 -7.14 -8.65 -0.14
CA LEU A 315 -7.72 -8.43 1.18
C LEU A 315 -9.02 -7.61 1.11
N GLN A 316 -9.01 -6.54 0.32
CA GLN A 316 -10.17 -5.68 0.13
C GLN A 316 -11.33 -6.42 -0.56
N ILE A 317 -11.06 -7.32 -1.49
CA ILE A 317 -12.07 -8.22 -2.09
C ILE A 317 -12.80 -9.05 -1.03
N ILE A 318 -12.12 -9.47 0.03
CA ILE A 318 -12.75 -10.21 1.14
C ILE A 318 -13.55 -9.25 2.03
N LEU A 319 -12.98 -8.10 2.38
CA LEU A 319 -13.51 -7.22 3.43
C LEU A 319 -14.52 -6.20 2.89
N ASN A 320 -14.29 -5.67 1.69
CA ASN A 320 -15.02 -4.52 1.12
C ASN A 320 -15.29 -4.74 -0.38
N PRO A 321 -16.06 -5.79 -0.77
CA PRO A 321 -16.27 -6.14 -2.19
C PRO A 321 -17.01 -5.05 -2.98
N GLU A 322 -17.87 -4.25 -2.33
CA GLU A 322 -18.55 -3.11 -2.98
C GLU A 322 -17.56 -1.99 -3.32
N ASP A 323 -16.71 -1.60 -2.36
CA ASP A 323 -15.66 -0.60 -2.60
C ASP A 323 -14.70 -1.09 -3.70
N GLU A 324 -14.41 -2.38 -3.75
CA GLU A 324 -13.54 -2.96 -4.77
C GLU A 324 -14.16 -2.88 -6.16
N THR A 325 -15.48 -3.10 -6.30
CA THR A 325 -16.22 -2.83 -7.54
C THR A 325 -16.03 -1.39 -8.01
N GLU A 326 -16.11 -0.41 -7.10
CA GLU A 326 -15.95 1.01 -7.43
C GLU A 326 -14.52 1.36 -7.85
N LYS A 327 -13.51 0.79 -7.17
CA LYS A 327 -12.08 0.96 -7.50
C LYS A 327 -11.77 0.43 -8.90
N LEU A 328 -12.22 -0.78 -9.23
CA LEU A 328 -12.01 -1.40 -10.54
C LEU A 328 -12.65 -0.57 -11.67
N ASN A 329 -13.89 -0.10 -11.47
CA ASN A 329 -14.55 0.79 -12.42
C ASN A 329 -13.84 2.15 -12.52
N SER A 330 -13.14 2.58 -11.47
CA SER A 330 -12.31 3.79 -11.51
C SER A 330 -11.08 3.61 -12.41
N PHE A 331 -10.39 2.47 -12.37
CA PHE A 331 -9.32 2.15 -13.32
C PHE A 331 -9.82 2.15 -14.77
N VAL A 332 -11.01 1.62 -15.04
CA VAL A 332 -11.60 1.65 -16.39
C VAL A 332 -11.92 3.10 -16.83
N ARG A 333 -12.40 3.95 -15.92
CA ARG A 333 -12.59 5.39 -16.21
C ARG A 333 -11.27 6.10 -16.46
N MET A 334 -10.22 5.81 -15.69
CA MET A 334 -8.86 6.36 -15.90
C MET A 334 -8.33 6.04 -17.30
N TYR A 335 -8.54 4.81 -17.77
CA TYR A 335 -8.24 4.44 -19.16
C TYR A 335 -9.00 5.31 -20.17
N ARG A 336 -10.32 5.48 -20.00
CA ARG A 336 -11.14 6.27 -20.90
C ARG A 336 -10.78 7.75 -20.92
N GLU A 337 -10.28 8.27 -19.81
CA GLU A 337 -9.88 9.67 -19.63
C GLU A 337 -8.45 9.95 -20.09
N SER A 338 -7.54 8.96 -20.06
CA SER A 338 -6.12 9.14 -20.38
C SER A 338 -5.64 8.43 -21.63
N GLY A 339 -6.34 7.37 -22.07
CA GLY A 339 -5.93 6.50 -23.17
C GLY A 339 -5.14 5.26 -22.73
N TRP A 340 -4.64 5.21 -21.48
CA TRP A 340 -3.94 4.05 -20.91
C TRP A 340 -4.42 3.74 -19.50
N VAL A 341 -4.35 2.46 -19.10
CA VAL A 341 -4.57 2.08 -17.71
C VAL A 341 -3.34 2.49 -16.90
N PRO A 342 -3.50 3.28 -15.81
CA PRO A 342 -2.36 3.75 -15.03
C PRO A 342 -1.70 2.64 -14.22
N THR A 343 -0.40 2.80 -13.94
CA THR A 343 0.36 1.94 -13.02
C THR A 343 0.32 2.45 -11.59
N PHE A 344 0.40 3.77 -11.41
CA PHE A 344 0.39 4.47 -10.10
C PHE A 344 -0.56 5.67 -10.13
N PRO A 345 -1.89 5.45 -10.19
CA PRO A 345 -2.85 6.56 -10.20
C PRO A 345 -2.77 7.35 -8.90
N THR A 346 -2.75 8.66 -9.02
CA THR A 346 -2.77 9.63 -7.91
C THR A 346 -3.82 10.71 -8.16
N VAL A 347 -4.04 11.61 -7.21
CA VAL A 347 -4.96 12.76 -7.38
C VAL A 347 -4.47 13.80 -8.43
N PHE A 348 -3.25 13.65 -8.94
CA PHE A 348 -2.70 14.53 -9.98
C PHE A 348 -2.43 13.81 -11.32
N GLY A 349 -2.75 12.54 -11.45
CA GLY A 349 -2.57 11.71 -12.66
C GLY A 349 -1.84 10.43 -12.34
N ASP A 350 -1.21 9.82 -13.35
CA ASP A 350 -0.36 8.65 -13.17
C ASP A 350 1.06 9.10 -12.82
N ALA A 351 1.58 8.65 -11.68
CA ALA A 351 2.98 8.86 -11.32
C ALA A 351 3.91 7.97 -12.16
N HIS A 352 3.39 6.91 -12.75
CA HIS A 352 4.04 5.96 -13.64
C HIS A 352 5.40 5.50 -13.12
N CYS A 353 5.36 4.74 -12.05
CA CYS A 353 6.53 4.15 -11.40
C CYS A 353 6.65 2.66 -11.73
N MET A 354 7.82 2.09 -11.48
CA MET A 354 8.11 0.66 -11.53
C MET A 354 7.97 0.05 -12.96
N ASN A 355 7.89 -1.25 -13.05
CA ASN A 355 7.70 -2.01 -14.30
C ASN A 355 6.37 -2.78 -14.27
N GLY A 356 5.95 -3.33 -15.42
CA GLY A 356 4.69 -4.04 -15.56
C GLY A 356 3.46 -3.14 -15.53
N ASN A 357 2.29 -3.72 -15.78
CA ASN A 357 1.00 -3.07 -15.62
C ASN A 357 0.05 -3.97 -14.83
N HIS A 358 0.32 -4.10 -13.53
CA HIS A 358 -0.31 -5.07 -12.65
C HIS A 358 -1.77 -4.74 -12.27
N ALA A 359 -2.34 -3.65 -12.79
CA ALA A 359 -3.79 -3.50 -12.84
C ALA A 359 -4.46 -4.72 -13.52
N ALA A 360 -3.76 -5.39 -14.45
CA ALA A 360 -4.20 -6.67 -15.03
C ALA A 360 -4.42 -7.75 -13.95
N ALA A 361 -3.51 -7.87 -12.99
CA ALA A 361 -3.61 -8.83 -11.89
C ALA A 361 -4.77 -8.48 -10.95
N ILE A 362 -4.97 -7.19 -10.65
CA ILE A 362 -6.10 -6.70 -9.84
C ILE A 362 -7.43 -7.07 -10.52
N PHE A 363 -7.58 -6.80 -11.81
CA PHE A 363 -8.78 -7.16 -12.57
C PHE A 363 -9.01 -8.69 -12.63
N ALA A 364 -7.96 -9.46 -12.88
CA ALA A 364 -8.07 -10.91 -12.97
C ALA A 364 -8.45 -11.56 -11.62
N ASP A 365 -7.90 -11.04 -10.51
CA ASP A 365 -8.20 -11.51 -9.16
C ASP A 365 -9.66 -11.23 -8.79
N ALA A 366 -10.12 -10.02 -9.01
CA ALA A 366 -11.50 -9.62 -8.80
C ALA A 366 -12.48 -10.46 -9.63
N LEU A 367 -12.14 -10.66 -10.93
CA LEU A 367 -12.95 -11.46 -11.85
C LEU A 367 -13.13 -12.90 -11.35
N CYS A 368 -12.04 -13.58 -10.98
CA CYS A 368 -12.10 -14.98 -10.57
C CYS A 368 -12.77 -15.16 -9.20
N LYS A 369 -12.83 -14.11 -8.39
CA LYS A 369 -13.49 -14.07 -7.08
C LYS A 369 -14.92 -13.53 -7.13
N GLY A 370 -15.44 -13.26 -8.32
CA GLY A 370 -16.86 -12.93 -8.54
C GLY A 370 -17.24 -11.48 -8.27
N ILE A 371 -16.27 -10.56 -8.22
CA ILE A 371 -16.55 -9.12 -8.14
C ILE A 371 -17.11 -8.65 -9.49
N GLU A 372 -18.19 -7.88 -9.44
CA GLU A 372 -18.83 -7.32 -10.64
C GLU A 372 -18.22 -5.96 -11.00
N PHE A 373 -17.74 -5.83 -12.24
CA PHE A 373 -17.19 -4.57 -12.79
C PHE A 373 -17.28 -4.58 -14.32
N ASP A 374 -16.91 -3.49 -14.96
CA ASP A 374 -16.84 -3.36 -16.42
C ASP A 374 -15.67 -4.18 -17.00
N VAL A 375 -15.87 -5.48 -17.12
CA VAL A 375 -14.86 -6.44 -17.60
C VAL A 375 -14.45 -6.14 -19.06
N GLU A 376 -15.41 -5.66 -19.90
CA GLU A 376 -15.11 -5.31 -21.28
C GLU A 376 -14.20 -4.08 -21.37
N GLY A 377 -14.53 -3.02 -20.61
CA GLY A 377 -13.67 -1.83 -20.52
C GLY A 377 -12.30 -2.11 -19.91
N ALA A 378 -12.24 -2.99 -18.91
CA ALA A 378 -10.96 -3.45 -18.33
C ALA A 378 -10.11 -4.21 -19.36
N PHE A 379 -10.70 -5.17 -20.09
CA PHE A 379 -10.02 -5.89 -21.15
C PHE A 379 -9.51 -4.93 -22.25
N GLU A 380 -10.38 -4.07 -22.77
CA GLU A 380 -10.01 -3.10 -23.81
C GLU A 380 -8.87 -2.19 -23.36
N GLY A 381 -8.95 -1.67 -22.12
CA GLY A 381 -7.93 -0.82 -21.53
C GLY A 381 -6.59 -1.54 -21.41
N MET A 382 -6.57 -2.73 -20.83
CA MET A 382 -5.34 -3.50 -20.64
C MET A 382 -4.74 -3.96 -21.96
N HIS A 383 -5.57 -4.52 -22.87
CA HIS A 383 -5.12 -4.95 -24.20
C HIS A 383 -4.51 -3.81 -25.00
N HIS A 384 -5.16 -2.63 -24.98
CA HIS A 384 -4.63 -1.44 -25.64
C HIS A 384 -3.32 -0.97 -24.99
N THR A 385 -3.28 -0.88 -23.66
CA THR A 385 -2.11 -0.38 -22.91
C THR A 385 -0.87 -1.23 -23.20
N VAL A 386 -0.94 -2.55 -23.01
CA VAL A 386 0.24 -3.45 -23.20
C VAL A 386 0.70 -3.57 -24.65
N LEU A 387 -0.10 -3.13 -25.63
CA LEU A 387 0.25 -3.16 -27.05
C LEU A 387 0.67 -1.80 -27.61
N SER A 388 0.38 -0.69 -26.92
CA SER A 388 0.60 0.67 -27.44
C SER A 388 1.45 1.57 -26.56
N GLU A 389 1.53 1.30 -25.26
CA GLU A 389 2.40 1.99 -24.32
C GLU A 389 3.79 1.36 -24.27
N THR A 390 4.81 2.14 -23.92
CA THR A 390 6.15 1.60 -23.70
C THR A 390 6.23 0.80 -22.40
N MET A 391 7.02 -0.27 -22.42
CA MET A 391 7.36 -1.10 -21.27
C MET A 391 8.60 -0.58 -20.51
N ILE A 392 9.21 0.52 -20.95
CA ILE A 392 10.37 1.12 -20.27
C ILE A 392 9.93 1.58 -18.89
N PRO A 393 10.55 1.10 -17.81
CA PRO A 393 10.20 1.50 -16.45
C PRO A 393 10.30 3.02 -16.23
N TRP A 394 9.37 3.57 -15.46
CA TRP A 394 9.31 5.00 -15.12
C TRP A 394 9.11 5.94 -16.33
N LEU A 395 8.71 5.41 -17.49
CA LEU A 395 8.42 6.19 -18.67
C LEU A 395 6.98 5.94 -19.15
N ARG A 396 6.17 7.02 -19.21
CA ARG A 396 4.87 6.98 -19.85
C ARG A 396 4.97 7.52 -21.28
N GLY A 397 4.45 6.78 -22.24
CA GLY A 397 4.45 7.20 -23.62
C GLY A 397 4.22 6.07 -24.62
N PRO A 398 4.21 6.35 -25.92
CA PRO A 398 4.06 5.35 -26.96
C PRO A 398 5.24 4.39 -27.00
N LYS A 399 5.03 3.25 -27.61
CA LYS A 399 6.07 2.23 -27.84
C LYS A 399 7.34 2.80 -28.44
N THR A 400 8.44 2.17 -28.06
CA THR A 400 9.80 2.40 -28.54
C THR A 400 10.32 1.21 -29.32
N GLU A 401 11.54 1.28 -29.81
CA GLU A 401 12.21 0.14 -30.47
C GLU A 401 12.43 -1.05 -29.53
N LEU A 402 12.51 -0.83 -28.20
CA LEU A 402 12.63 -1.92 -27.22
C LEU A 402 11.31 -2.70 -27.09
N ASP A 403 10.19 -2.00 -27.16
CA ASP A 403 8.85 -2.62 -27.11
C ASP A 403 8.60 -3.44 -28.39
N ASP A 404 8.94 -2.90 -29.56
CA ASP A 404 8.84 -3.61 -30.82
C ASP A 404 9.74 -4.85 -30.83
N PHE A 405 10.94 -4.76 -30.25
CA PHE A 405 11.81 -5.93 -30.06
C PHE A 405 11.17 -7.00 -29.18
N TYR A 406 10.60 -6.60 -28.03
CA TYR A 406 9.90 -7.51 -27.12
C TYR A 406 8.71 -8.20 -27.81
N HIS A 407 7.88 -7.43 -28.51
CA HIS A 407 6.73 -8.00 -29.22
C HIS A 407 7.12 -9.03 -30.29
N LEU A 408 8.27 -8.86 -30.90
CA LEU A 408 8.77 -9.80 -31.93
C LEU A 408 9.46 -11.01 -31.31
N ASN A 409 10.27 -10.81 -30.26
CA ASN A 409 11.19 -11.83 -29.76
C ASN A 409 10.73 -12.45 -28.42
N GLY A 410 9.94 -11.73 -27.62
CA GLY A 410 9.36 -12.18 -26.36
C GLY A 410 10.33 -12.08 -25.16
N TRP A 411 11.34 -11.22 -25.22
CA TRP A 411 12.11 -10.78 -24.06
C TRP A 411 12.56 -9.34 -24.28
N PHE A 412 12.72 -8.59 -23.20
CA PHE A 412 13.24 -7.24 -23.23
C PHE A 412 14.78 -7.30 -23.32
N PRO A 413 15.43 -6.60 -24.28
CA PRO A 413 16.85 -6.81 -24.53
C PRO A 413 17.72 -6.06 -23.51
N ALA A 414 18.64 -6.78 -22.88
CA ALA A 414 19.62 -6.22 -21.95
C ALA A 414 20.86 -5.66 -22.68
N LEU A 415 21.57 -4.75 -21.99
CA LEU A 415 22.89 -4.28 -22.43
C LEU A 415 23.99 -4.93 -21.60
N TYR A 416 25.18 -5.10 -22.21
CA TYR A 416 26.39 -5.38 -21.43
C TYR A 416 26.79 -4.18 -20.58
N PRO A 417 27.51 -4.38 -19.45
CA PRO A 417 27.87 -3.27 -18.55
C PRO A 417 28.63 -2.10 -19.21
N ASP A 418 29.38 -2.40 -20.28
CA ASP A 418 30.16 -1.42 -21.03
C ASP A 418 29.41 -0.76 -22.20
N GLU A 419 28.21 -1.23 -22.49
CA GLU A 419 27.37 -0.67 -23.57
C GLU A 419 26.62 0.56 -23.08
N LYS A 420 26.56 1.58 -23.93
CA LYS A 420 25.80 2.79 -23.64
C LYS A 420 24.36 2.64 -24.08
N GLU A 421 23.47 3.10 -23.21
CA GLU A 421 22.07 3.25 -23.58
C GLU A 421 21.91 4.27 -24.73
N THR A 422 21.15 3.90 -25.75
CA THR A 422 20.89 4.71 -26.94
C THR A 422 19.42 5.02 -27.14
N VAL A 423 18.53 4.31 -26.43
CA VAL A 423 17.09 4.48 -26.57
C VAL A 423 16.63 5.69 -25.74
N PRO A 424 16.03 6.70 -26.39
CA PRO A 424 15.52 7.86 -25.66
C PRO A 424 14.44 7.47 -24.66
N GLY A 425 14.50 8.10 -23.48
CA GLY A 425 13.52 7.87 -22.43
C GLY A 425 13.90 6.83 -21.39
N VAL A 426 14.87 5.93 -21.68
CA VAL A 426 15.41 5.06 -20.63
C VAL A 426 16.10 5.90 -19.57
N ASN A 427 15.59 5.83 -18.33
CA ASN A 427 16.11 6.58 -17.20
C ASN A 427 17.51 6.07 -16.85
N SER A 428 18.44 6.97 -16.56
CA SER A 428 19.84 6.62 -16.25
C SER A 428 20.01 5.87 -14.93
N PHE A 429 19.08 6.02 -13.99
CA PHE A 429 19.07 5.32 -12.71
C PHE A 429 18.24 4.04 -12.79
N GLU A 430 17.00 4.13 -13.28
CA GLU A 430 16.06 2.99 -13.36
C GLU A 430 16.42 2.01 -14.49
N GLN A 431 17.12 2.43 -15.50
CA GLN A 431 17.62 1.62 -16.60
C GLN A 431 16.53 0.77 -17.30
N ARG A 432 16.88 -0.39 -17.86
CA ARG A 432 15.98 -1.24 -18.66
C ARG A 432 15.20 -2.25 -17.84
N GLN A 433 15.73 -2.69 -16.71
CA GLN A 433 15.14 -3.77 -15.89
C GLN A 433 14.74 -5.00 -16.73
N ALA A 434 15.59 -5.40 -17.65
CA ALA A 434 15.23 -6.26 -18.80
C ALA A 434 14.61 -7.61 -18.40
N VAL A 435 15.05 -8.21 -17.29
CA VAL A 435 14.48 -9.46 -16.77
C VAL A 435 13.13 -9.17 -16.10
N ALA A 436 13.09 -8.19 -15.18
CA ALA A 436 11.87 -7.86 -14.44
C ALA A 436 10.73 -7.47 -15.38
N VAL A 437 10.97 -6.62 -16.39
CA VAL A 437 9.99 -6.24 -17.42
C VAL A 437 9.46 -7.47 -18.17
N THR A 438 10.31 -8.43 -18.51
CA THR A 438 9.88 -9.64 -19.22
C THR A 438 9.03 -10.56 -18.34
N LEU A 439 9.39 -10.70 -17.05
CA LEU A 439 8.63 -11.52 -16.09
C LEU A 439 7.27 -10.89 -15.80
N ALA A 440 7.24 -9.58 -15.48
CA ALA A 440 6.03 -8.83 -15.25
C ALA A 440 5.05 -8.89 -16.43
N ALA A 441 5.55 -8.62 -17.65
CA ALA A 441 4.72 -8.71 -18.87
C ALA A 441 4.17 -10.12 -19.11
N SER A 442 4.91 -11.17 -18.74
CA SER A 442 4.43 -12.56 -18.86
C SER A 442 3.24 -12.81 -17.92
N TYR A 443 3.27 -12.24 -16.72
CA TYR A 443 2.17 -12.35 -15.77
C TYR A 443 0.97 -11.48 -16.17
N ASP A 444 1.20 -10.25 -16.58
CA ASP A 444 0.14 -9.37 -17.08
C ASP A 444 -0.59 -9.98 -18.28
N ASP A 445 0.14 -10.55 -19.23
CA ASP A 445 -0.46 -11.26 -20.38
C ASP A 445 -1.33 -12.45 -19.94
N TRP A 446 -0.91 -13.22 -18.92
CA TRP A 446 -1.75 -14.27 -18.37
C TRP A 446 -3.05 -13.71 -17.76
N CYS A 447 -2.97 -12.61 -17.02
CA CYS A 447 -4.13 -11.96 -16.41
C CYS A 447 -5.10 -11.44 -17.48
N ILE A 448 -4.59 -10.77 -18.51
CA ILE A 448 -5.40 -10.27 -19.64
C ILE A 448 -6.07 -11.45 -20.38
N ALA A 449 -5.38 -12.58 -20.51
CA ALA A 449 -5.99 -13.78 -21.09
C ALA A 449 -7.21 -14.27 -20.29
N GLN A 450 -7.21 -14.14 -18.93
CA GLN A 450 -8.39 -14.50 -18.14
C GLN A 450 -9.59 -13.59 -18.44
N LEU A 451 -9.37 -12.27 -18.64
CA LEU A 451 -10.41 -11.32 -19.05
C LEU A 451 -10.94 -11.69 -20.46
N ALA A 452 -10.05 -11.95 -21.41
CA ALA A 452 -10.42 -12.37 -22.76
C ALA A 452 -11.24 -13.68 -22.76
N LYS A 453 -10.85 -14.64 -21.91
CA LYS A 453 -11.57 -15.91 -21.74
C LYS A 453 -12.99 -15.68 -21.21
N LYS A 454 -13.16 -14.80 -20.22
CA LYS A 454 -14.48 -14.44 -19.66
C LYS A 454 -15.39 -13.84 -20.73
N LEU A 455 -14.84 -13.03 -21.62
CA LEU A 455 -15.56 -12.35 -22.70
C LEU A 455 -15.78 -13.22 -23.94
N GLY A 456 -15.25 -14.45 -23.98
CA GLY A 456 -15.33 -15.32 -25.14
C GLY A 456 -14.45 -14.89 -26.32
N ARG A 457 -13.47 -14.01 -26.10
CA ARG A 457 -12.55 -13.47 -27.12
C ARG A 457 -11.40 -14.46 -27.38
N LYS A 458 -11.66 -15.46 -28.18
CA LYS A 458 -10.76 -16.60 -28.39
C LYS A 458 -9.40 -16.21 -28.99
N GLU A 459 -9.37 -15.34 -29.97
CA GLU A 459 -8.12 -14.92 -30.64
C GLU A 459 -7.23 -14.14 -29.66
N ASP A 460 -7.83 -13.20 -28.89
CA ASP A 460 -7.13 -12.42 -27.89
C ASP A 460 -6.62 -13.30 -26.74
N TYR A 461 -7.44 -14.27 -26.31
CA TYR A 461 -7.01 -15.26 -25.34
C TYR A 461 -5.75 -16.00 -25.80
N ASN A 462 -5.78 -16.55 -27.03
CA ASN A 462 -4.65 -17.31 -27.58
C ASN A 462 -3.41 -16.45 -27.76
N PHE A 463 -3.59 -15.18 -28.11
CA PHE A 463 -2.50 -14.22 -28.21
C PHE A 463 -1.82 -13.99 -26.85
N HIS A 464 -2.57 -13.59 -25.83
CA HIS A 464 -2.03 -13.28 -24.52
C HIS A 464 -1.51 -14.53 -23.79
N ILE A 465 -2.26 -15.64 -23.82
CA ILE A 465 -1.81 -16.87 -23.15
C ILE A 465 -0.51 -17.41 -23.75
N GLY A 466 -0.29 -17.23 -25.06
CA GLY A 466 0.99 -17.59 -25.70
C GLY A 466 2.16 -16.77 -25.18
N ARG A 467 1.95 -15.48 -24.94
CA ARG A 467 2.95 -14.53 -24.41
C ARG A 467 3.23 -14.75 -22.92
N SER A 468 2.29 -15.28 -22.18
CA SER A 468 2.45 -15.55 -20.74
C SER A 468 3.58 -16.56 -20.43
N PHE A 469 4.12 -17.23 -21.44
CA PHE A 469 5.28 -18.13 -21.33
C PHE A 469 6.62 -17.47 -21.70
N ASN A 470 6.66 -16.18 -21.97
CA ASN A 470 7.87 -15.49 -22.42
C ASN A 470 9.00 -15.55 -21.37
N TYR A 471 8.67 -15.63 -20.07
CA TYR A 471 9.67 -15.83 -19.00
C TYR A 471 10.60 -17.03 -19.27
N ARG A 472 10.13 -18.11 -19.93
CA ARG A 472 10.94 -19.29 -20.25
C ARG A 472 12.17 -18.94 -21.09
N LYS A 473 12.12 -17.88 -21.89
CA LYS A 473 13.23 -17.44 -22.76
C LYS A 473 14.42 -16.91 -21.97
N LEU A 474 14.19 -16.49 -20.73
CA LEU A 474 15.23 -15.98 -19.85
C LEU A 474 15.77 -17.02 -18.85
N PHE A 475 15.09 -18.17 -18.69
CA PHE A 475 15.52 -19.18 -17.73
C PHE A 475 16.79 -19.90 -18.20
N ASN A 476 17.85 -19.81 -17.40
CA ASN A 476 19.09 -20.53 -17.64
C ASN A 476 19.09 -21.86 -16.86
N HIS A 477 18.93 -22.96 -17.56
CA HIS A 477 18.83 -24.32 -16.99
C HIS A 477 20.11 -24.78 -16.27
N GLU A 478 21.27 -24.22 -16.60
CA GLU A 478 22.55 -24.57 -15.96
C GLU A 478 22.66 -23.96 -14.56
N THR A 479 22.15 -22.74 -14.39
CA THR A 479 22.31 -21.96 -13.16
C THR A 479 21.05 -21.92 -12.30
N GLY A 480 19.88 -22.14 -12.91
CA GLY A 480 18.57 -22.02 -12.27
C GLY A 480 18.19 -20.59 -11.91
N PHE A 481 18.56 -19.63 -12.76
CA PHE A 481 18.19 -18.22 -12.64
C PHE A 481 17.51 -17.73 -13.92
N PHE A 482 16.66 -16.74 -13.81
CA PHE A 482 16.32 -15.88 -14.93
C PHE A 482 17.50 -14.95 -15.20
N HIS A 483 18.04 -15.03 -16.39
CA HIS A 483 19.29 -14.38 -16.78
C HIS A 483 19.03 -13.36 -17.90
N PRO A 484 19.61 -12.14 -17.84
CA PRO A 484 19.42 -11.16 -18.89
C PRO A 484 20.01 -11.63 -20.22
N ARG A 485 19.29 -11.35 -21.32
CA ARG A 485 19.72 -11.61 -22.70
C ARG A 485 19.89 -10.32 -23.48
N ASP A 486 20.93 -10.28 -24.32
CA ASP A 486 21.12 -9.21 -25.29
C ASP A 486 20.14 -9.31 -26.49
N ALA A 487 20.22 -8.35 -27.40
CA ALA A 487 19.39 -8.35 -28.61
C ALA A 487 19.74 -9.47 -29.63
N LYS A 488 20.82 -10.21 -29.43
CA LYS A 488 21.19 -11.37 -30.25
C LYS A 488 20.69 -12.67 -29.64
N GLY A 489 20.15 -12.65 -28.44
CA GLY A 489 19.67 -13.81 -27.71
C GLY A 489 20.73 -14.50 -26.86
N GLU A 490 21.90 -13.87 -26.69
CA GLU A 490 22.96 -14.41 -25.85
C GLU A 490 22.79 -13.94 -24.40
N PHE A 491 23.08 -14.83 -23.45
CA PHE A 491 23.08 -14.45 -22.02
C PHE A 491 24.27 -13.52 -21.72
N ILE A 492 23.99 -12.44 -20.97
CA ILE A 492 25.02 -11.49 -20.54
C ILE A 492 26.10 -12.21 -19.69
N GLN A 493 27.36 -12.08 -20.05
CA GLN A 493 28.51 -12.67 -19.34
C GLN A 493 29.70 -11.70 -19.35
N PRO A 494 30.52 -11.67 -18.25
CA PRO A 494 30.36 -12.39 -16.99
C PRO A 494 29.20 -11.82 -16.16
N PHE A 495 28.60 -12.63 -15.30
CA PHE A 495 27.43 -12.23 -14.51
C PHE A 495 27.53 -12.68 -13.05
N ASP A 496 27.33 -11.75 -12.13
CA ASP A 496 27.20 -11.98 -10.69
C ASP A 496 25.73 -11.87 -10.30
N TYR A 497 25.12 -12.95 -9.81
CA TYR A 497 23.70 -13.00 -9.46
C TYR A 497 23.30 -12.16 -8.25
N ILE A 498 24.27 -11.57 -7.54
CA ILE A 498 24.03 -10.64 -6.43
C ILE A 498 24.32 -9.20 -6.87
N PHE A 499 25.43 -8.93 -7.55
CA PHE A 499 25.93 -7.57 -7.74
C PHE A 499 25.86 -7.03 -9.18
N SER A 500 25.50 -7.84 -10.18
CA SER A 500 25.35 -7.34 -11.54
C SER A 500 24.08 -6.49 -11.68
N GLY A 501 24.18 -5.40 -12.44
CA GLY A 501 23.04 -4.53 -12.76
C GLY A 501 23.05 -3.18 -12.05
N GLY A 502 24.09 -2.84 -11.29
CA GLY A 502 24.23 -1.55 -10.60
C GLY A 502 23.38 -1.47 -9.32
N ILE A 503 23.09 -0.23 -8.87
CA ILE A 503 22.30 0.01 -7.66
C ILE A 503 20.88 -0.54 -7.86
N GLY A 504 20.41 -1.39 -6.94
CA GLY A 504 19.12 -2.07 -7.02
C GLY A 504 19.04 -3.09 -8.16
N ALA A 505 20.20 -3.45 -8.78
CA ALA A 505 20.29 -4.34 -9.95
C ALA A 505 19.46 -3.88 -11.18
N ARG A 506 19.14 -2.59 -11.28
CA ARG A 506 18.16 -1.99 -12.21
C ARG A 506 18.49 -2.13 -13.71
N ALA A 507 19.73 -2.46 -14.09
CA ALA A 507 20.00 -2.80 -15.48
C ALA A 507 19.22 -4.05 -15.95
N TYR A 508 18.94 -4.97 -15.02
CA TYR A 508 18.41 -6.28 -15.32
C TYR A 508 17.17 -6.65 -14.51
N TYR A 509 17.11 -6.27 -13.25
CA TYR A 509 15.99 -6.54 -12.32
C TYR A 509 15.44 -5.20 -11.79
N ASP A 510 14.63 -5.24 -10.74
CA ASP A 510 14.08 -4.04 -10.13
C ASP A 510 14.17 -4.11 -8.60
N GLU A 511 14.94 -3.16 -8.01
CA GLU A 511 15.17 -2.99 -6.57
C GLU A 511 15.88 -4.16 -5.87
N ASN A 512 15.83 -5.37 -6.43
CA ASN A 512 16.43 -6.59 -5.92
C ASN A 512 17.25 -7.31 -6.99
N ASN A 513 18.06 -8.27 -6.56
CA ASN A 513 18.94 -9.04 -7.43
C ASN A 513 18.27 -10.31 -7.99
N ALA A 514 19.03 -11.10 -8.74
CA ALA A 514 18.54 -12.31 -9.39
C ALA A 514 17.94 -13.35 -8.43
N TRP A 515 18.37 -13.39 -7.16
CA TRP A 515 17.85 -14.33 -6.18
C TRP A 515 16.37 -14.15 -5.86
N THR A 516 15.89 -12.90 -5.83
CA THR A 516 14.47 -12.59 -5.66
C THR A 516 13.69 -12.94 -6.92
N TYR A 517 14.21 -12.57 -8.09
CA TYR A 517 13.48 -12.71 -9.35
C TYR A 517 13.42 -14.13 -9.93
N ILE A 518 14.11 -15.12 -9.35
CA ILE A 518 13.90 -16.55 -9.69
C ILE A 518 12.42 -16.96 -9.52
N TRP A 519 11.72 -16.35 -8.58
CA TRP A 519 10.41 -16.79 -8.10
C TRP A 519 9.25 -15.99 -8.70
N ASP A 520 9.54 -14.99 -9.52
CA ASP A 520 8.57 -14.05 -10.08
C ASP A 520 7.79 -14.62 -11.28
N VAL A 521 7.20 -15.80 -11.08
CA VAL A 521 6.30 -16.50 -12.01
C VAL A 521 5.04 -16.91 -11.26
N HIS A 522 4.25 -15.93 -10.85
CA HIS A 522 3.08 -16.12 -9.98
C HIS A 522 2.01 -17.03 -10.60
N HIS A 523 1.74 -16.88 -11.89
CA HIS A 523 0.66 -17.57 -12.60
C HIS A 523 0.97 -19.02 -12.92
N ASN A 524 2.23 -19.44 -12.90
CA ASN A 524 2.62 -20.76 -13.42
C ASN A 524 3.73 -21.43 -12.60
N ILE A 525 3.50 -21.55 -11.29
CA ILE A 525 4.47 -22.16 -10.36
C ILE A 525 4.78 -23.61 -10.70
N GLY A 526 3.80 -24.36 -11.21
CA GLY A 526 4.02 -25.75 -11.67
C GLY A 526 4.99 -25.82 -12.84
N ASP A 527 4.96 -24.86 -13.77
CA ASP A 527 5.94 -24.78 -14.86
C ASP A 527 7.31 -24.31 -14.34
N LEU A 528 7.34 -23.36 -13.41
CA LEU A 528 8.59 -22.94 -12.77
C LEU A 528 9.30 -24.15 -12.13
N ILE A 529 8.57 -25.02 -11.39
CA ILE A 529 9.12 -26.27 -10.84
C ILE A 529 9.66 -27.15 -11.96
N ALA A 530 8.93 -27.29 -13.08
CA ALA A 530 9.37 -28.08 -14.23
C ALA A 530 10.65 -27.53 -14.88
N LEU A 531 10.85 -26.22 -14.92
CA LEU A 531 12.09 -25.59 -15.41
C LEU A 531 13.32 -25.99 -14.57
N PHE A 532 13.16 -26.23 -13.27
CA PHE A 532 14.22 -26.77 -12.41
C PHE A 532 14.48 -28.26 -12.66
N GLY A 533 13.61 -28.96 -13.36
CA GLY A 533 13.72 -30.36 -13.72
C GLY A 533 13.22 -31.35 -12.66
N SER A 534 13.09 -30.94 -11.40
CA SER A 534 12.42 -31.70 -10.32
C SER A 534 12.03 -30.84 -9.13
N GLU A 535 11.08 -31.33 -8.32
CA GLU A 535 10.67 -30.69 -7.05
C GLU A 535 11.84 -30.58 -6.07
N GLU A 536 12.70 -31.59 -5.99
CA GLU A 536 13.87 -31.59 -5.08
C GLU A 536 14.87 -30.49 -5.46
N ARG A 537 15.11 -30.26 -6.74
CA ARG A 537 16.01 -29.18 -7.20
C ARG A 537 15.39 -27.79 -6.93
N PHE A 538 14.10 -27.66 -7.15
CA PHE A 538 13.36 -26.45 -6.82
C PHE A 538 13.43 -26.14 -5.32
N ILE A 539 13.12 -27.14 -4.48
CA ILE A 539 13.21 -27.01 -3.01
C ILE A 539 14.63 -26.66 -2.56
N ALA A 540 15.65 -27.33 -3.12
CA ALA A 540 17.05 -27.08 -2.79
C ALA A 540 17.45 -25.62 -3.11
N LYS A 541 16.98 -25.07 -4.25
CA LYS A 541 17.22 -23.69 -4.64
C LYS A 541 16.48 -22.71 -3.72
N LEU A 542 15.24 -23.04 -3.35
CA LEU A 542 14.44 -22.26 -2.42
C LEU A 542 15.02 -22.27 -0.99
N ASP A 543 15.54 -23.41 -0.52
CA ASP A 543 16.26 -23.50 0.75
C ASP A 543 17.56 -22.67 0.71
N GLN A 544 18.27 -22.68 -0.42
CA GLN A 544 19.50 -21.91 -0.62
C GLN A 544 19.23 -20.39 -0.50
N LEU A 545 18.13 -19.89 -1.03
CA LEU A 545 17.75 -18.48 -0.91
C LEU A 545 17.81 -17.97 0.54
N PHE A 546 17.33 -18.77 1.48
CA PHE A 546 17.27 -18.39 2.91
C PHE A 546 18.58 -18.54 3.67
N VAL A 547 19.63 -19.06 3.04
CA VAL A 547 20.95 -19.26 3.69
C VAL A 547 22.11 -18.67 2.90
N GLU A 548 21.90 -18.29 1.64
CA GLU A 548 22.93 -17.66 0.80
C GLU A 548 23.34 -16.32 1.41
N ASP A 549 24.61 -16.14 1.69
CA ASP A 549 25.10 -14.94 2.34
C ASP A 549 25.25 -13.73 1.39
N MET A 550 25.51 -12.57 1.93
CA MET A 550 25.65 -11.32 1.16
C MET A 550 26.95 -11.25 0.35
N LYS A 551 27.89 -12.21 0.49
CA LYS A 551 29.23 -12.25 -0.12
C LYS A 551 30.11 -11.02 0.15
N THR A 552 29.65 -10.10 0.98
CA THR A 552 30.35 -8.86 1.34
C THR A 552 29.89 -8.36 2.71
N SER A 553 30.42 -7.23 3.18
CA SER A 553 29.92 -6.57 4.38
C SER A 553 28.51 -6.03 4.17
N LYS A 554 27.69 -6.00 5.22
CA LYS A 554 26.35 -5.40 5.18
C LYS A 554 26.36 -3.99 4.57
N TRP A 555 27.33 -3.17 4.97
CA TRP A 555 27.45 -1.80 4.45
C TRP A 555 27.58 -1.76 2.93
N LYS A 556 28.43 -2.61 2.34
CA LYS A 556 28.59 -2.68 0.88
C LYS A 556 27.35 -3.26 0.20
N TYR A 557 26.72 -4.26 0.83
CA TYR A 557 25.52 -4.88 0.29
C TYR A 557 24.39 -3.85 0.15
N TYR A 558 24.06 -3.16 1.25
CA TYR A 558 22.97 -2.16 1.23
C TYR A 558 23.33 -0.88 0.45
N ALA A 559 24.59 -0.57 0.23
CA ALA A 559 24.97 0.51 -0.70
C ALA A 559 24.66 0.16 -2.16
N VAL A 560 24.56 -1.13 -2.50
CA VAL A 560 24.18 -1.61 -3.84
C VAL A 560 22.68 -1.95 -3.90
N HIS A 561 22.11 -2.48 -2.82
CA HIS A 561 20.72 -2.90 -2.73
C HIS A 561 20.02 -2.17 -1.57
N PRO A 562 19.66 -0.87 -1.74
CA PRO A 562 19.05 -0.09 -0.66
C PRO A 562 17.66 -0.57 -0.30
N ASP A 563 16.91 -1.16 -1.24
CA ASP A 563 15.55 -1.68 -1.04
C ASP A 563 15.55 -3.09 -0.43
N ALA A 564 16.70 -3.76 -0.39
CA ALA A 564 16.81 -5.14 0.10
C ALA A 564 16.90 -5.22 1.63
N SER A 565 15.93 -4.68 2.35
CA SER A 565 15.85 -4.76 3.82
C SER A 565 15.08 -6.01 4.29
N GLY A 566 15.16 -6.33 5.57
CA GLY A 566 14.50 -7.52 6.11
C GLY A 566 15.07 -8.85 5.62
N ASN A 567 16.40 -8.94 5.42
CA ASN A 567 17.05 -10.10 4.86
C ASN A 567 17.03 -11.34 5.75
N VAL A 568 16.82 -12.49 5.10
CA VAL A 568 17.16 -13.83 5.64
C VAL A 568 17.87 -14.58 4.51
N GLY A 569 19.20 -14.60 4.58
CA GLY A 569 20.01 -14.94 3.41
C GLY A 569 19.84 -13.90 2.30
N GLN A 570 19.51 -14.35 1.09
CA GLN A 570 19.14 -13.49 -0.04
C GLN A 570 17.61 -13.26 -0.16
N TYR A 571 16.81 -13.85 0.73
CA TYR A 571 15.39 -13.50 0.84
C TYR A 571 15.23 -12.11 1.44
N VAL A 572 14.38 -11.29 0.86
CA VAL A 572 14.16 -9.88 1.24
C VAL A 572 12.72 -9.67 1.65
N MET A 573 12.43 -9.61 2.97
CA MET A 573 11.06 -9.36 3.43
C MET A 573 10.57 -7.95 3.14
N GLY A 574 11.47 -6.99 3.10
CA GLY A 574 11.14 -5.57 2.98
C GLY A 574 10.85 -5.09 1.56
N ASN A 575 10.58 -6.02 0.61
CA ASN A 575 10.25 -5.66 -0.76
C ASN A 575 9.23 -6.65 -1.37
N GLU A 576 8.26 -6.15 -2.10
CA GLU A 576 7.02 -6.82 -2.50
C GLU A 576 7.21 -8.08 -3.35
N PRO A 577 8.14 -8.16 -4.32
CA PRO A 577 8.38 -9.38 -5.10
C PRO A 577 8.72 -10.61 -4.26
N SER A 578 9.04 -10.42 -2.98
CA SER A 578 9.37 -11.51 -2.07
C SER A 578 8.18 -12.12 -1.31
N PHE A 579 7.02 -11.47 -1.27
CA PHE A 579 5.91 -11.83 -0.39
C PHE A 579 5.40 -13.27 -0.57
N HIS A 580 5.27 -13.73 -1.79
CA HIS A 580 4.75 -15.07 -2.10
C HIS A 580 5.78 -16.18 -1.91
N ILE A 581 7.08 -15.87 -1.93
CA ILE A 581 8.18 -16.87 -1.97
C ILE A 581 8.11 -17.89 -0.81
N PRO A 582 7.86 -17.52 0.45
CA PRO A 582 7.79 -18.49 1.55
C PRO A 582 6.66 -19.52 1.41
N TYR A 583 5.64 -19.22 0.59
CA TYR A 583 4.50 -20.10 0.36
C TYR A 583 4.74 -21.12 -0.75
N LEU A 584 5.82 -20.98 -1.53
CA LEU A 584 6.13 -21.84 -2.67
C LEU A 584 6.44 -23.29 -2.26
N TYR A 585 6.87 -23.53 -1.02
CA TYR A 585 7.05 -24.89 -0.51
C TYR A 585 5.75 -25.73 -0.52
N ASN A 586 4.58 -25.09 -0.45
CA ASN A 586 3.30 -25.77 -0.54
C ASN A 586 3.08 -26.42 -1.92
N TYR A 587 3.61 -25.79 -2.97
CA TYR A 587 3.52 -26.30 -4.36
C TYR A 587 4.48 -27.46 -4.63
N ALA A 588 5.48 -27.63 -3.78
CA ALA A 588 6.48 -28.71 -3.87
C ALA A 588 6.33 -29.76 -2.75
N GLY A 589 5.18 -29.83 -2.08
CA GLY A 589 4.83 -30.86 -1.10
C GLY A 589 5.58 -30.77 0.24
N GLU A 590 6.17 -29.61 0.59
CA GLU A 590 6.82 -29.38 1.87
C GLU A 590 6.19 -28.22 2.69
N PRO A 591 4.86 -28.21 2.94
CA PRO A 591 4.14 -27.10 3.59
C PRO A 591 4.68 -26.75 4.99
N TRP A 592 5.29 -27.69 5.69
CA TRP A 592 5.91 -27.44 6.98
C TRP A 592 7.05 -26.41 6.92
N LYS A 593 7.73 -26.28 5.77
CA LYS A 593 8.74 -25.24 5.55
C LYS A 593 8.10 -23.86 5.43
N THR A 594 6.99 -23.72 4.71
CA THR A 594 6.18 -22.50 4.72
C THR A 594 5.82 -22.09 6.13
N GLN A 595 5.25 -23.00 6.92
CA GLN A 595 4.83 -22.74 8.30
C GLN A 595 5.99 -22.21 9.17
N LYS A 596 7.17 -22.83 9.03
CA LYS A 596 8.40 -22.39 9.71
C LYS A 596 8.84 -20.99 9.27
N ARG A 597 8.88 -20.74 7.96
CA ARG A 597 9.37 -19.47 7.41
C ARG A 597 8.45 -18.31 7.76
N ILE A 598 7.16 -18.45 7.55
CA ILE A 598 6.18 -17.39 7.83
C ILE A 598 6.19 -16.98 9.30
N ARG A 599 6.15 -17.93 10.23
CA ARG A 599 6.22 -17.62 11.67
C ARG A 599 7.54 -16.93 12.05
N MET A 600 8.67 -17.33 11.44
CA MET A 600 9.95 -16.67 11.62
C MET A 600 9.96 -15.24 11.09
N LEU A 601 9.44 -15.02 9.88
CA LEU A 601 9.44 -13.69 9.25
C LEU A 601 8.55 -12.70 10.00
N MET A 602 7.33 -13.12 10.39
CA MET A 602 6.46 -12.26 11.19
C MET A 602 7.11 -11.84 12.50
N LYS A 603 7.74 -12.79 13.22
CA LYS A 603 8.40 -12.49 14.48
C LYS A 603 9.65 -11.60 14.32
N ALA A 604 10.43 -11.81 13.27
CA ALA A 604 11.69 -11.09 13.08
C ALA A 604 11.47 -9.64 12.63
N TRP A 605 10.48 -9.39 11.74
CA TRP A 605 10.42 -8.19 10.95
C TRP A 605 9.19 -7.31 11.19
N PHE A 606 8.20 -7.78 11.94
CA PHE A 606 7.01 -7.01 12.30
C PHE A 606 6.86 -6.92 13.81
N ARG A 607 6.96 -5.70 14.35
CA ARG A 607 6.99 -5.47 15.80
C ARG A 607 6.26 -4.20 16.20
N ASN A 608 5.77 -4.16 17.42
CA ASN A 608 5.18 -2.96 18.01
C ASN A 608 6.26 -1.97 18.49
N ASP A 609 7.04 -1.43 17.56
CA ASP A 609 8.05 -0.40 17.83
C ASP A 609 8.23 0.55 16.62
N LEU A 610 9.00 1.64 16.82
CA LEU A 610 9.23 2.64 15.77
C LEU A 610 9.95 2.09 14.53
N MET A 611 10.68 0.97 14.62
CA MET A 611 11.31 0.27 13.51
C MET A 611 10.59 -1.04 13.18
N GLY A 612 9.31 -1.14 13.51
CA GLY A 612 8.53 -2.37 13.45
C GLY A 612 8.06 -2.77 12.06
N VAL A 613 8.46 -2.06 11.00
CA VAL A 613 8.27 -2.42 9.59
C VAL A 613 9.65 -2.52 8.96
N CYS A 614 9.95 -3.62 8.27
CA CYS A 614 11.32 -3.92 7.84
C CYS A 614 11.75 -3.27 6.54
N GLY A 615 10.82 -2.75 5.76
CA GLY A 615 11.06 -2.08 4.48
C GLY A 615 10.11 -0.92 4.30
N ASP A 616 9.95 -0.48 3.10
CA ASP A 616 8.90 0.46 2.74
C ASP A 616 7.54 -0.24 2.85
N GLU A 617 6.57 0.46 3.39
CA GLU A 617 5.23 -0.15 3.65
C GLU A 617 4.39 -0.24 2.39
N ASP A 618 4.67 0.64 1.46
CA ASP A 618 4.15 0.73 0.10
C ASP A 618 2.64 0.56 -0.05
N GLY A 619 1.97 1.58 0.46
CA GLY A 619 0.54 1.79 0.19
C GLY A 619 -0.41 0.74 0.73
N GLY A 620 0.01 -0.04 1.72
CA GLY A 620 -0.76 -1.13 2.29
C GLY A 620 -0.31 -2.52 1.82
N GLY A 621 0.62 -2.62 0.87
CA GLY A 621 1.11 -3.90 0.34
C GLY A 621 1.73 -4.78 1.41
N MET A 622 2.73 -4.27 2.13
CA MET A 622 3.40 -5.01 3.21
C MET A 622 2.48 -5.25 4.42
N SER A 623 1.63 -4.29 4.76
CA SER A 623 0.65 -4.44 5.84
C SER A 623 -0.36 -5.55 5.54
N ALA A 624 -0.89 -5.60 4.32
CA ALA A 624 -1.82 -6.65 3.91
C ALA A 624 -1.16 -8.04 3.86
N PHE A 625 0.12 -8.13 3.46
CA PHE A 625 0.90 -9.37 3.58
C PHE A 625 0.93 -9.86 5.04
N TYR A 626 1.22 -8.96 5.99
CA TYR A 626 1.25 -9.32 7.41
C TYR A 626 -0.13 -9.76 7.91
N VAL A 627 -1.20 -9.04 7.56
CA VAL A 627 -2.58 -9.40 7.92
C VAL A 627 -2.91 -10.82 7.45
N PHE A 628 -2.69 -11.13 6.17
CA PHE A 628 -2.93 -12.46 5.63
C PHE A 628 -2.09 -13.54 6.33
N SER A 629 -0.80 -13.29 6.47
CA SER A 629 0.11 -14.25 7.10
C SER A 629 -0.26 -14.53 8.56
N ALA A 630 -0.68 -13.50 9.30
CA ALA A 630 -1.14 -13.63 10.68
C ALA A 630 -2.48 -14.36 10.80
N MET A 631 -3.38 -14.21 9.81
CA MET A 631 -4.59 -15.00 9.69
C MET A 631 -4.31 -16.47 9.35
N GLY A 632 -3.14 -16.78 8.78
CA GLY A 632 -2.70 -18.14 8.49
C GLY A 632 -2.83 -18.59 7.04
N PHE A 633 -3.05 -17.68 6.08
CA PHE A 633 -3.13 -17.98 4.65
C PHE A 633 -2.71 -16.77 3.80
N TYR A 634 -2.48 -16.98 2.49
CA TYR A 634 -2.00 -15.92 1.59
C TYR A 634 -2.46 -16.15 0.14
N PRO A 635 -2.83 -15.11 -0.63
CA PRO A 635 -3.20 -15.18 -2.03
C PRO A 635 -1.95 -15.19 -2.93
N VAL A 636 -1.27 -16.32 -3.06
CA VAL A 636 0.01 -16.45 -3.80
C VAL A 636 -0.08 -15.99 -5.25
N THR A 637 -1.22 -16.23 -5.89
CA THR A 637 -1.47 -15.86 -7.30
C THR A 637 -2.73 -15.02 -7.36
N ALA A 638 -2.61 -13.70 -7.47
CA ALA A 638 -3.74 -12.85 -7.86
C ALA A 638 -4.24 -13.31 -9.25
N GLY A 639 -5.56 -13.50 -9.38
CA GLY A 639 -6.17 -14.10 -10.57
C GLY A 639 -6.53 -15.59 -10.43
N LEU A 640 -6.22 -16.21 -9.30
CA LEU A 640 -6.75 -17.53 -8.92
C LEU A 640 -7.58 -17.42 -7.63
N PRO A 641 -8.75 -18.09 -7.55
CA PRO A 641 -9.66 -17.94 -6.43
C PRO A 641 -9.25 -18.81 -5.22
N TYR A 642 -7.96 -18.89 -4.92
CA TYR A 642 -7.42 -19.76 -3.89
C TYR A 642 -6.48 -19.02 -2.94
N TYR A 643 -6.47 -19.47 -1.68
CA TYR A 643 -5.56 -19.00 -0.65
C TYR A 643 -4.72 -20.16 -0.14
N VAL A 644 -3.41 -19.96 -0.07
CA VAL A 644 -2.44 -20.98 0.36
C VAL A 644 -2.25 -20.90 1.87
N ILE A 645 -2.38 -22.04 2.56
CA ILE A 645 -2.30 -22.12 4.01
C ILE A 645 -0.84 -21.98 4.47
N GLY A 646 -0.62 -21.05 5.41
CA GLY A 646 0.62 -20.84 6.12
C GLY A 646 0.60 -21.41 7.54
N SER A 647 0.83 -20.55 8.54
CA SER A 647 0.74 -20.87 9.96
C SER A 647 0.16 -19.68 10.71
N PRO A 648 -1.08 -19.75 11.21
CA PRO A 648 -1.75 -18.63 11.88
C PRO A 648 -0.98 -18.19 13.13
N LEU A 649 -0.97 -16.87 13.36
CA LEU A 649 -0.33 -16.28 14.54
C LEU A 649 -1.22 -16.40 15.77
N PHE A 650 -2.54 -16.27 15.59
CA PHE A 650 -3.54 -16.24 16.64
C PHE A 650 -4.20 -17.60 16.86
N ASP A 651 -4.79 -17.81 18.03
CA ASP A 651 -5.53 -19.03 18.34
C ASP A 651 -6.82 -19.13 17.55
N LYS A 652 -7.43 -17.96 17.27
CA LYS A 652 -8.62 -17.86 16.45
C LYS A 652 -8.65 -16.51 15.71
N VAL A 653 -9.07 -16.57 14.46
CA VAL A 653 -9.35 -15.41 13.60
C VAL A 653 -10.78 -15.56 13.07
N SER A 654 -11.60 -14.52 13.23
CA SER A 654 -12.96 -14.48 12.68
C SER A 654 -13.05 -13.35 11.66
N ILE A 655 -13.42 -13.65 10.42
CA ILE A 655 -13.63 -12.69 9.33
C ILE A 655 -15.14 -12.51 9.17
N ASN A 656 -15.64 -11.35 9.55
CA ASN A 656 -17.03 -10.94 9.44
C ASN A 656 -17.29 -10.30 8.08
N LEU A 657 -18.08 -10.98 7.25
CA LEU A 657 -18.32 -10.59 5.86
C LEU A 657 -19.57 -9.71 5.74
N ASP A 658 -19.59 -8.85 4.73
CA ASP A 658 -20.72 -7.94 4.46
C ASP A 658 -22.01 -8.68 4.10
N ASN A 659 -21.93 -9.95 3.65
CA ASN A 659 -23.10 -10.82 3.45
C ASN A 659 -23.68 -11.40 4.75
N GLY A 660 -23.18 -10.99 5.91
CA GLY A 660 -23.65 -11.42 7.25
C GLY A 660 -23.13 -12.79 7.69
N LYS A 661 -22.23 -13.42 6.93
CA LYS A 661 -21.58 -14.68 7.31
C LYS A 661 -20.24 -14.41 7.98
N THR A 662 -19.72 -15.43 8.67
CA THR A 662 -18.39 -15.38 9.27
C THR A 662 -17.58 -16.58 8.82
N PHE A 663 -16.35 -16.36 8.38
CA PHE A 663 -15.36 -17.42 8.19
C PHE A 663 -14.35 -17.38 9.34
N THR A 664 -14.09 -18.53 9.94
CA THR A 664 -13.24 -18.63 11.12
C THR A 664 -12.04 -19.55 10.87
N VAL A 665 -10.86 -19.13 11.26
CA VAL A 665 -9.66 -19.98 11.32
C VAL A 665 -9.35 -20.23 12.80
N VAL A 666 -9.33 -21.50 13.22
CA VAL A 666 -9.02 -21.93 14.59
C VAL A 666 -7.72 -22.72 14.60
N ALA A 667 -6.74 -22.26 15.35
CA ALA A 667 -5.45 -22.93 15.53
C ALA A 667 -5.38 -23.58 16.92
N GLN A 668 -5.79 -24.83 17.01
CA GLN A 668 -5.78 -25.58 18.28
C GLN A 668 -4.35 -25.90 18.73
N ASN A 669 -4.04 -25.66 20.00
CA ASN A 669 -2.70 -25.81 20.59
C ASN A 669 -1.64 -24.86 19.98
N ASN A 670 -2.03 -23.73 19.44
CA ASN A 670 -1.12 -22.76 18.86
C ASN A 670 -0.16 -22.18 19.93
N SER A 671 1.10 -22.04 19.59
CA SER A 671 2.10 -21.34 20.39
C SER A 671 3.32 -20.97 19.51
N GLU A 672 4.33 -20.33 20.07
CA GLU A 672 5.58 -20.08 19.37
C GLU A 672 6.27 -21.37 18.89
N GLU A 673 6.26 -22.43 19.73
CA GLU A 673 6.80 -23.74 19.37
C GLU A 673 5.85 -24.53 18.47
N ASN A 674 4.56 -24.51 18.78
CA ASN A 674 3.53 -25.27 18.07
C ASN A 674 3.08 -24.55 16.80
N LYS A 675 3.94 -24.41 15.84
CA LYS A 675 3.73 -23.71 14.57
C LYS A 675 3.43 -24.62 13.38
N TYR A 676 3.54 -25.94 13.57
CA TYR A 676 3.39 -26.90 12.48
C TYR A 676 2.02 -27.57 12.52
N ILE A 677 1.29 -27.52 11.42
CA ILE A 677 -0.01 -28.15 11.26
C ILE A 677 0.17 -29.68 11.26
N GLN A 678 -0.53 -30.35 12.14
CA GLN A 678 -0.54 -31.82 12.26
C GLN A 678 -1.72 -32.44 11.51
N SER A 679 -2.87 -31.79 11.55
CA SER A 679 -4.10 -32.17 10.84
C SER A 679 -4.99 -30.94 10.67
N ALA A 680 -5.95 -31.02 9.76
CA ALA A 680 -6.92 -29.96 9.56
C ALA A 680 -8.32 -30.52 9.28
N THR A 681 -9.35 -29.70 9.57
CA THR A 681 -10.71 -29.90 9.10
C THR A 681 -11.26 -28.60 8.50
N LEU A 682 -12.07 -28.72 7.45
CA LEU A 682 -12.85 -27.60 6.92
C LEU A 682 -14.34 -27.97 7.08
N ASN A 683 -15.08 -27.13 7.81
CA ASN A 683 -16.49 -27.36 8.14
C ASN A 683 -16.73 -28.75 8.75
N GLY A 684 -15.82 -29.17 9.65
CA GLY A 684 -15.87 -30.46 10.36
C GLY A 684 -15.48 -31.69 9.53
N GLN A 685 -15.13 -31.54 8.25
CA GLN A 685 -14.64 -32.62 7.39
C GLN A 685 -13.12 -32.65 7.35
N PRO A 686 -12.48 -33.83 7.33
CA PRO A 686 -11.02 -33.96 7.21
C PRO A 686 -10.51 -33.19 5.98
N PHE A 687 -9.47 -32.39 6.18
CA PHE A 687 -8.95 -31.50 5.16
C PHE A 687 -7.43 -31.67 5.02
N ASN A 688 -6.97 -32.20 3.89
CA ASN A 688 -5.56 -32.49 3.64
C ASN A 688 -4.95 -31.61 2.55
N ARG A 689 -5.68 -30.60 2.05
CA ARG A 689 -5.15 -29.64 1.08
C ARG A 689 -4.42 -28.51 1.79
N THR A 690 -3.40 -27.97 1.13
CA THR A 690 -2.64 -26.82 1.60
C THR A 690 -3.21 -25.47 1.12
N TYR A 691 -4.42 -25.49 0.58
CA TYR A 691 -5.15 -24.32 0.06
C TYR A 691 -6.65 -24.52 0.19
N PHE A 692 -7.37 -23.42 0.20
CA PHE A 692 -8.85 -23.39 0.14
C PHE A 692 -9.31 -22.25 -0.77
N SER A 693 -10.58 -22.25 -1.16
CA SER A 693 -11.10 -21.32 -2.16
C SER A 693 -11.66 -20.02 -1.54
N HIS A 694 -11.83 -18.99 -2.37
CA HIS A 694 -12.55 -17.78 -2.01
C HIS A 694 -14.02 -18.08 -1.65
N GLU A 695 -14.64 -19.07 -2.31
CA GLU A 695 -15.99 -19.53 -2.00
C GLU A 695 -16.08 -20.13 -0.59
N ASP A 696 -15.04 -20.83 -0.12
CA ASP A 696 -15.00 -21.34 1.26
C ASP A 696 -15.07 -20.20 2.28
N ILE A 697 -14.43 -19.04 1.99
CA ILE A 697 -14.55 -17.84 2.83
C ILE A 697 -15.95 -17.24 2.72
N THR A 698 -16.40 -16.92 1.52
CA THR A 698 -17.64 -16.15 1.30
C THR A 698 -18.90 -16.93 1.66
N SER A 699 -18.82 -18.26 1.67
CA SER A 699 -19.89 -19.14 2.17
C SER A 699 -20.00 -19.15 3.70
N GLY A 700 -18.99 -18.64 4.39
CA GLY A 700 -18.82 -18.77 5.83
C GLY A 700 -18.42 -20.20 6.22
N GLY A 701 -17.99 -20.39 7.45
CA GLY A 701 -17.58 -21.70 7.95
C GLY A 701 -16.34 -21.65 8.82
N GLU A 702 -15.72 -22.82 9.02
CA GLU A 702 -14.61 -22.96 9.95
C GLU A 702 -13.49 -23.83 9.39
N LEU A 703 -12.28 -23.29 9.36
CA LEU A 703 -11.04 -24.04 9.14
C LEU A 703 -10.36 -24.27 10.48
N VAL A 704 -10.29 -25.52 10.93
CA VAL A 704 -9.60 -25.90 12.17
C VAL A 704 -8.25 -26.53 11.83
N LEU A 705 -7.18 -25.99 12.41
CA LEU A 705 -5.81 -26.46 12.26
C LEU A 705 -5.31 -26.95 13.63
N VAL A 706 -4.93 -28.22 13.73
CA VAL A 706 -4.31 -28.77 14.94
C VAL A 706 -2.81 -28.56 14.86
N MET A 707 -2.26 -27.75 15.76
CA MET A 707 -0.87 -27.32 15.75
C MET A 707 0.01 -28.20 16.64
N GLY A 708 1.29 -28.34 16.28
CA GLY A 708 2.28 -29.07 17.05
C GLY A 708 3.70 -28.53 16.86
N ASN A 709 4.61 -28.98 17.70
CA ASN A 709 6.00 -28.46 17.76
C ASN A 709 6.99 -29.18 16.84
N ARG A 710 6.53 -30.13 16.03
CA ARG A 710 7.37 -30.88 15.08
C ARG A 710 6.79 -30.79 13.67
N PRO A 711 7.65 -30.68 12.63
CA PRO A 711 7.20 -30.74 11.25
C PRO A 711 6.38 -31.99 10.98
N CYS A 712 5.14 -31.84 10.47
CA CYS A 712 4.34 -32.92 9.93
C CYS A 712 4.69 -33.11 8.46
N LYS A 713 5.10 -34.32 8.09
CA LYS A 713 5.49 -34.68 6.72
C LYS A 713 4.43 -35.51 6.00
N THR A 714 3.22 -35.59 6.58
CA THR A 714 2.13 -36.39 6.04
C THR A 714 0.86 -35.56 5.78
N TRP A 715 0.71 -34.40 6.43
CA TRP A 715 -0.37 -33.47 6.12
C TRP A 715 0.03 -32.55 4.96
N GLY A 716 -0.88 -32.33 4.03
CA GLY A 716 -0.69 -31.43 2.90
C GLY A 716 0.30 -31.96 1.84
N VAL A 717 0.47 -33.27 1.79
CA VAL A 717 1.39 -33.94 0.87
C VAL A 717 0.61 -34.79 -0.13
N GLY A 718 1.07 -34.82 -1.37
CA GLY A 718 0.46 -35.53 -2.49
C GLY A 718 -0.19 -34.60 -3.52
N ALA A 719 -0.43 -35.11 -4.72
CA ALA A 719 -0.87 -34.32 -5.88
C ALA A 719 -2.18 -33.55 -5.64
N ASP A 720 -3.12 -34.13 -4.87
CA ASP A 720 -4.41 -33.50 -4.57
C ASP A 720 -4.33 -32.46 -3.43
N ALA A 721 -3.21 -32.41 -2.74
CA ALA A 721 -2.98 -31.52 -1.59
C ALA A 721 -2.31 -30.21 -1.98
N ILE A 722 -1.57 -30.16 -3.08
CA ILE A 722 -0.83 -28.97 -3.54
C ILE A 722 -1.78 -27.95 -4.17
N PRO A 723 -1.46 -26.64 -4.07
CA PRO A 723 -2.29 -25.59 -4.67
C PRO A 723 -2.34 -25.72 -6.20
N PRO A 724 -3.47 -25.34 -6.82
CA PRO A 724 -3.58 -25.30 -8.28
C PRO A 724 -2.57 -24.32 -8.90
N SER A 725 -2.05 -24.70 -10.07
CA SER A 725 -1.20 -23.87 -10.91
C SER A 725 -1.54 -24.19 -12.36
N GLU A 726 -1.43 -23.22 -13.26
CA GLU A 726 -1.71 -23.47 -14.69
C GLU A 726 -0.86 -24.60 -15.27
N GLY A 727 0.36 -24.74 -14.81
CA GLY A 727 1.26 -25.81 -15.20
C GLY A 727 1.72 -25.72 -16.67
N SER A 728 2.57 -26.65 -17.09
CA SER A 728 3.04 -26.75 -18.48
C SER A 728 1.93 -27.13 -19.48
N LYS A 729 0.69 -27.29 -19.02
CA LYS A 729 -0.48 -27.75 -19.78
C LYS A 729 -1.47 -26.64 -20.12
N VAL A 730 -1.10 -25.38 -20.04
CA VAL A 730 -1.96 -24.30 -20.53
C VAL A 730 -2.30 -24.60 -21.99
N ARG A 731 -3.59 -24.75 -22.25
CA ARG A 731 -4.09 -25.07 -23.59
C ARG A 731 -4.46 -23.77 -24.30
N ILE A 732 -3.96 -23.67 -25.52
CA ILE A 732 -4.54 -22.73 -26.49
C ILE A 732 -6.00 -23.12 -26.67
N TRP A 733 -6.88 -22.15 -26.62
CA TRP A 733 -8.31 -22.36 -26.82
C TRP A 733 -8.57 -22.72 -28.29
N GLU A 734 -9.01 -23.97 -28.55
CA GLU A 734 -9.33 -24.50 -29.89
C GLU A 734 -10.60 -23.88 -30.52
#